data_1ad118b9ebbff1d59fb96dff471cf9d0
#
_entry.id   1ad118b9ebbff1d59fb96dff471cf9d0
#
_cell.length_a   1.000
_cell.length_b   1.000
_cell.length_c   1.000
_cell.angle_alpha   90.00
_cell.angle_beta   90.00
_cell.angle_gamma   90.00
#
_symmetry.space_group_name_H-M   'P 1'
#
loop_
_entity.id
_entity.type
_entity.pdbx_description
1 polymer ?
#
loop_
_entity_poly.entity_id
_entity_poly.type
_entity_poly.pdbx_seq_one_letter_code
_entity_poly.pdbx_strand_id
1 'polypeptide(L)'
;MNTEKPGGPFYQLSVDETLTSTNSTPDGISSAEATARLQQYGENALPQKAGKPAWLRFLAHFNDVLIYVLLAAALLTAVMGHWVDTLVILGVAVINALIGHIQESNAEKSLQSIRNMLSSEAVVVRQGNHETIPTTALVPGDIVVIRAGDRIPADLRVIEAHNLRVEEAILTGESTVVEKSTEALSGELPLGDRTNLLFSGTTVSSGGGKGLVVATGGDTELGHINQMMADIEKHRTPLLVQMDKLGKAIFIIILVMMAALFVFSLLFRDMPVSELMLSLISLAVASVPEGLPAIISIILSLGVQTMARQKAIIRKLPTVETLGAMTVICSDKTGTLTMNEMTVKAVITADKVYRVEGDSYEPVGNIHPIDEPDPITVAPGTLLERYLRTIDLCNDSQLIKDESGLWKITGGPTEGALKVLAAKVTLSPASTELRSKIPFDSQYKYMSTLYRIGNEETILITGAPDVLFRLCQHQQTDHGLEPLDQPYWEAKIEEYAREGLRMVAAAWKPAADGQTELTHQDLQHGVILLGIAGMMDPPRPEAITAIGDCLQAGIRVKMITGDHPQTAMSIGKMLGIGNAGNAITGRELEVMDDTQLSEAAQKFDIFARTSPEDKFRLVQALQSRKEVVGMTGDGVNDAPALKQADVGIAMGIKGTEVTKEAADMVLTDDNFATIASAVREGRRVYDNLKKTILFIMPTNLAQGLLIIIALLAGNLIPLTPVLILWMNMATSATLSFGLAFEAGEKNIMRRPPRDPKLHVMDGFAIWRVIFVGSMIAVSAFVLEAWLQPRGYSPEFIRTVLLQTLVTAQWFYMLNCRVADGFSLSKGLLANRGIWIVSGVLLVLQLLIIYAPFMQMLFGTEALPFRYWVITFIIGFVMFLIVEIEKPLTRKWRTA
;
A
#
# COMPACT_ATOMS: atom_id res chain seq x y z
N MET A 1 39.25 -4.75 7.55
CA MET A 1 40.08 -5.39 6.54
C MET A 1 39.58 -4.91 5.21
N ASN A 2 40.39 -4.12 4.48
CA ASN A 2 40.06 -3.69 3.12
C ASN A 2 40.07 -4.92 2.22
N THR A 3 38.89 -5.42 1.87
CA THR A 3 38.78 -6.38 0.78
C THR A 3 38.92 -5.61 -0.51
N GLU A 4 39.98 -5.85 -1.26
CA GLU A 4 40.19 -5.33 -2.61
C GLU A 4 38.97 -5.72 -3.46
N LYS A 5 38.25 -4.71 -3.97
CA LYS A 5 37.24 -4.91 -5.02
C LYS A 5 37.90 -5.50 -6.23
N PRO A 6 37.33 -6.52 -6.92
CA PRO A 6 37.86 -7.04 -8.17
C PRO A 6 38.04 -5.91 -9.15
N GLY A 7 39.24 -5.83 -9.78
CA GLY A 7 39.72 -4.69 -10.53
C GLY A 7 38.95 -4.42 -11.80
N GLY A 8 38.64 -3.18 -12.05
CA GLY A 8 38.23 -2.60 -13.29
C GLY A 8 36.72 -2.72 -13.63
N PRO A 9 36.21 -1.88 -14.55
CA PRO A 9 34.84 -1.96 -15.01
C PRO A 9 34.61 -3.23 -15.83
N PHE A 10 33.78 -4.14 -15.35
CA PHE A 10 33.50 -5.46 -15.97
C PHE A 10 33.04 -5.40 -17.42
N TYR A 11 32.49 -4.27 -17.89
CA TYR A 11 32.11 -4.09 -19.29
C TYR A 11 33.34 -3.96 -20.25
N GLN A 12 34.50 -3.64 -19.72
CA GLN A 12 35.72 -3.56 -20.50
C GLN A 12 36.47 -4.90 -20.58
N LEU A 13 36.11 -5.89 -19.75
CA LEU A 13 36.73 -7.20 -19.71
C LEU A 13 36.07 -8.16 -20.73
N SER A 14 36.89 -9.03 -21.32
CA SER A 14 36.38 -10.17 -22.07
C SER A 14 35.66 -11.17 -21.14
N VAL A 15 34.91 -12.11 -21.70
CA VAL A 15 34.22 -13.15 -20.91
C VAL A 15 35.20 -13.95 -20.04
N ASP A 16 36.33 -14.39 -20.63
CA ASP A 16 37.33 -15.20 -19.91
C ASP A 16 38.04 -14.42 -18.80
N GLU A 17 38.36 -13.15 -19.04
CA GLU A 17 38.91 -12.26 -18.01
C GLU A 17 37.92 -12.03 -16.88
N THR A 18 36.62 -11.89 -17.19
CA THR A 18 35.58 -11.69 -16.17
C THR A 18 35.39 -12.97 -15.31
N LEU A 19 35.37 -14.15 -15.94
CA LEU A 19 35.32 -15.45 -15.22
C LEU A 19 36.55 -15.59 -14.31
N THR A 20 37.73 -15.26 -14.78
CA THR A 20 38.97 -15.33 -14.00
C THR A 20 38.93 -14.33 -12.83
N SER A 21 38.49 -13.09 -13.06
CA SER A 21 38.46 -12.04 -12.03
C SER A 21 37.45 -12.35 -10.91
N THR A 22 36.37 -13.09 -11.22
CA THR A 22 35.37 -13.52 -10.27
C THR A 22 35.65 -14.90 -9.68
N ASN A 23 36.79 -15.53 -10.03
CA ASN A 23 37.12 -16.92 -9.68
C ASN A 23 35.94 -17.88 -9.97
N SER A 24 35.41 -17.79 -11.17
CA SER A 24 34.29 -18.65 -11.65
C SER A 24 34.74 -19.44 -12.88
N THR A 25 33.94 -20.43 -13.25
CA THR A 25 34.15 -21.26 -14.44
C THR A 25 32.90 -21.26 -15.30
N PRO A 26 32.97 -21.66 -16.59
CA PRO A 26 31.78 -21.80 -17.45
C PRO A 26 30.70 -22.76 -16.89
N ASP A 27 31.09 -23.71 -16.01
CA ASP A 27 30.18 -24.62 -15.32
C ASP A 27 29.65 -24.05 -13.99
N GLY A 28 30.00 -22.80 -13.65
CA GLY A 28 29.63 -22.14 -12.41
C GLY A 28 30.52 -22.54 -11.21
N ILE A 29 30.22 -21.92 -10.06
CA ILE A 29 30.89 -22.21 -8.78
C ILE A 29 30.26 -23.43 -8.09
N SER A 30 30.94 -23.99 -7.09
CA SER A 30 30.36 -25.05 -6.27
C SER A 30 29.38 -24.49 -5.23
N SER A 31 28.40 -25.28 -4.78
CA SER A 31 27.45 -24.89 -3.74
C SER A 31 28.15 -24.59 -2.40
N ALA A 32 29.28 -25.24 -2.11
CA ALA A 32 30.11 -24.94 -0.95
C ALA A 32 30.79 -23.58 -1.07
N GLU A 33 31.33 -23.25 -2.24
CA GLU A 33 31.92 -21.95 -2.53
C GLU A 33 30.84 -20.84 -2.49
N ALA A 34 29.66 -21.09 -3.06
CA ALA A 34 28.53 -20.15 -2.99
C ALA A 34 28.15 -19.83 -1.55
N THR A 35 28.12 -20.84 -0.66
CA THR A 35 27.83 -20.65 0.76
C THR A 35 28.92 -19.82 1.45
N ALA A 36 30.19 -20.05 1.13
CA ALA A 36 31.31 -19.26 1.67
C ALA A 36 31.24 -17.79 1.19
N ARG A 37 30.94 -17.57 -0.09
CA ARG A 37 30.75 -16.23 -0.66
C ARG A 37 29.54 -15.51 -0.09
N LEU A 38 28.44 -16.23 0.17
CA LEU A 38 27.27 -15.65 0.82
C LEU A 38 27.60 -15.13 2.24
N GLN A 39 28.48 -15.82 2.97
CA GLN A 39 28.98 -15.33 4.27
C GLN A 39 29.92 -14.12 4.11
N GLN A 40 30.67 -14.03 3.02
CA GLN A 40 31.61 -12.95 2.77
C GLN A 40 30.94 -11.69 2.20
N TYR A 41 30.07 -11.82 1.21
CA TYR A 41 29.44 -10.70 0.49
C TYR A 41 28.06 -10.32 1.06
N GLY A 42 27.45 -11.21 1.86
CA GLY A 42 26.10 -11.05 2.38
C GLY A 42 25.02 -11.46 1.35
N GLU A 43 23.78 -11.33 1.77
CA GLU A 43 22.61 -11.61 0.91
C GLU A 43 22.49 -10.59 -0.23
N ASN A 44 22.05 -11.04 -1.41
CA ASN A 44 21.68 -10.18 -2.51
C ASN A 44 20.35 -9.45 -2.20
N ALA A 45 20.44 -8.46 -1.33
CA ALA A 45 19.35 -7.63 -0.87
C ALA A 45 19.83 -6.18 -0.72
N LEU A 46 18.96 -5.23 -0.92
CA LEU A 46 19.30 -3.82 -0.73
C LEU A 46 19.63 -3.53 0.75
N PRO A 47 20.68 -2.72 1.04
CA PRO A 47 21.15 -2.48 2.40
C PRO A 47 20.03 -1.93 3.29
N GLN A 48 19.76 -2.61 4.40
CA GLN A 48 18.84 -2.13 5.43
C GLN A 48 19.64 -1.65 6.64
N LYS A 49 19.19 -0.56 7.30
CA LYS A 49 19.81 -0.13 8.56
C LYS A 49 19.67 -1.26 9.58
N ALA A 50 20.80 -1.72 10.13
CA ALA A 50 20.81 -2.78 11.15
C ALA A 50 19.90 -2.40 12.33
N GLY A 51 18.98 -3.29 12.69
CA GLY A 51 18.09 -3.10 13.83
C GLY A 51 18.86 -3.11 15.15
N LYS A 52 18.40 -2.34 16.14
CA LYS A 52 19.00 -2.35 17.49
C LYS A 52 18.88 -3.75 18.10
N PRO A 53 19.87 -4.24 18.87
CA PRO A 53 19.80 -5.52 19.58
C PRO A 53 18.55 -5.61 20.47
N ALA A 54 17.99 -6.81 20.63
CA ALA A 54 16.71 -7.04 21.34
C ALA A 54 16.71 -6.47 22.78
N TRP A 55 17.82 -6.59 23.52
CA TRP A 55 17.92 -6.05 24.87
C TRP A 55 17.93 -4.51 24.92
N LEU A 56 18.53 -3.83 23.91
CA LEU A 56 18.47 -2.37 23.80
C LEU A 56 17.07 -1.90 23.42
N ARG A 57 16.33 -2.68 22.61
CA ARG A 57 14.91 -2.40 22.32
C ARG A 57 14.04 -2.56 23.55
N PHE A 58 14.26 -3.62 24.34
CA PHE A 58 13.57 -3.79 25.63
C PHE A 58 13.85 -2.62 26.59
N LEU A 59 15.11 -2.19 26.74
CA LEU A 59 15.45 -1.04 27.57
C LEU A 59 14.86 0.28 27.03
N ALA A 60 14.68 0.41 25.72
CA ALA A 60 14.07 1.59 25.14
C ALA A 60 12.61 1.79 25.58
N HIS A 61 11.90 0.69 25.95
CA HIS A 61 10.54 0.80 26.49
C HIS A 61 10.49 1.48 27.86
N PHE A 62 11.61 1.50 28.63
CA PHE A 62 11.69 2.27 29.87
C PHE A 62 11.93 3.76 29.66
N ASN A 63 12.27 4.19 28.44
CA ASN A 63 12.48 5.60 28.11
C ASN A 63 11.14 6.27 27.72
N ASP A 64 10.18 6.20 28.63
CA ASP A 64 8.86 6.82 28.51
C ASP A 64 8.57 7.67 29.74
N VAL A 65 8.03 8.89 29.52
CA VAL A 65 7.72 9.84 30.61
C VAL A 65 6.77 9.23 31.63
N LEU A 66 5.83 8.42 31.20
CA LEU A 66 4.84 7.79 32.07
C LEU A 66 5.47 6.69 32.92
N ILE A 67 6.43 5.91 32.39
CA ILE A 67 7.19 4.93 33.16
C ILE A 67 8.10 5.62 34.20
N TYR A 68 8.66 6.78 33.88
CA TYR A 68 9.40 7.55 34.86
C TYR A 68 8.57 7.96 36.07
N VAL A 69 7.28 8.26 35.90
CA VAL A 69 6.36 8.51 37.01
C VAL A 69 6.22 7.27 37.90
N LEU A 70 6.04 6.09 37.31
CA LEU A 70 5.96 4.83 38.05
C LEU A 70 7.25 4.51 38.80
N LEU A 71 8.41 4.71 38.18
CA LEU A 71 9.71 4.50 38.82
C LEU A 71 9.93 5.47 39.99
N ALA A 72 9.54 6.75 39.83
CA ALA A 72 9.58 7.73 40.91
C ALA A 72 8.61 7.35 42.04
N ALA A 73 7.39 6.88 41.72
CA ALA A 73 6.43 6.37 42.68
C ALA A 73 6.98 5.15 43.46
N ALA A 74 7.61 4.20 42.77
CA ALA A 74 8.25 3.03 43.39
C ALA A 74 9.40 3.42 44.34
N LEU A 75 10.21 4.41 43.92
CA LEU A 75 11.29 4.92 44.79
C LEU A 75 10.73 5.57 46.06
N LEU A 76 9.68 6.39 45.94
CA LEU A 76 9.03 7.04 47.06
C LEU A 76 8.40 6.02 48.03
N THR A 77 7.66 5.02 47.52
CA THR A 77 7.08 3.95 48.37
C THR A 77 8.14 3.11 49.07
N ALA A 78 9.30 2.86 48.40
CA ALA A 78 10.44 2.18 49.01
C ALA A 78 11.04 2.98 50.17
N VAL A 79 11.26 4.29 49.99
CA VAL A 79 11.75 5.21 51.05
C VAL A 79 10.78 5.26 52.24
N MET A 80 9.47 5.15 51.98
CA MET A 80 8.43 5.11 53.03
C MET A 80 8.29 3.74 53.70
N GLY A 81 9.01 2.72 53.27
CA GLY A 81 8.95 1.37 53.83
C GLY A 81 7.78 0.51 53.35
N HIS A 82 7.00 0.99 52.35
CA HIS A 82 5.89 0.26 51.77
C HIS A 82 6.35 -0.70 50.67
N TRP A 83 7.05 -1.77 51.06
CA TRP A 83 7.71 -2.73 50.16
C TRP A 83 6.76 -3.47 49.26
N VAL A 84 5.54 -3.75 49.67
CA VAL A 84 4.51 -4.43 48.83
C VAL A 84 4.10 -3.53 47.68
N ASP A 85 3.79 -2.25 47.97
CA ASP A 85 3.45 -1.28 46.92
C ASP A 85 4.62 -1.06 45.97
N THR A 86 5.84 -0.95 46.46
CA THR A 86 7.06 -0.81 45.67
C THR A 86 7.24 -1.97 44.68
N LEU A 87 7.13 -3.23 45.17
CA LEU A 87 7.32 -4.42 44.34
C LEU A 87 6.21 -4.54 43.26
N VAL A 88 4.97 -4.20 43.61
CA VAL A 88 3.86 -4.24 42.66
C VAL A 88 4.03 -3.15 41.59
N ILE A 89 4.38 -1.91 41.96
CA ILE A 89 4.61 -0.81 41.00
C ILE A 89 5.77 -1.18 40.06
N LEU A 90 6.88 -1.68 40.57
CA LEU A 90 8.00 -2.14 39.74
C LEU A 90 7.61 -3.33 38.85
N GLY A 91 6.85 -4.28 39.39
CA GLY A 91 6.34 -5.43 38.66
C GLY A 91 5.47 -4.99 37.47
N VAL A 92 4.59 -4.04 37.70
CA VAL A 92 3.73 -3.47 36.61
C VAL A 92 4.57 -2.73 35.58
N ALA A 93 5.56 -1.93 35.99
CA ALA A 93 6.46 -1.24 35.05
C ALA A 93 7.22 -2.24 34.16
N VAL A 94 7.72 -3.34 34.74
CA VAL A 94 8.41 -4.41 34.00
C VAL A 94 7.44 -5.17 33.10
N ILE A 95 6.22 -5.49 33.58
CA ILE A 95 5.20 -6.16 32.77
C ILE A 95 4.81 -5.28 31.56
N ASN A 96 4.61 -3.98 31.76
CA ASN A 96 4.30 -3.05 30.67
C ASN A 96 5.44 -2.99 29.63
N ALA A 97 6.70 -2.90 30.08
CA ALA A 97 7.85 -2.93 29.19
C ALA A 97 7.95 -4.28 28.42
N LEU A 98 7.62 -5.40 29.08
CA LEU A 98 7.63 -6.73 28.46
C LEU A 98 6.51 -6.88 27.43
N ILE A 99 5.31 -6.43 27.76
CA ILE A 99 4.16 -6.40 26.83
C ILE A 99 4.50 -5.55 25.60
N GLY A 100 5.05 -4.35 25.80
CA GLY A 100 5.51 -3.49 24.74
C GLY A 100 6.54 -4.17 23.82
N HIS A 101 7.53 -4.80 24.40
CA HIS A 101 8.58 -5.53 23.68
C HIS A 101 8.03 -6.73 22.88
N ILE A 102 7.16 -7.54 23.48
CA ILE A 102 6.51 -8.67 22.80
C ILE A 102 5.67 -8.20 21.62
N GLN A 103 4.91 -7.10 21.80
CA GLN A 103 4.06 -6.54 20.78
C GLN A 103 4.86 -5.98 19.62
N GLU A 104 5.92 -5.22 19.87
CA GLU A 104 6.83 -4.70 18.85
C GLU A 104 7.47 -5.86 18.07
N SER A 105 7.97 -6.88 18.77
CA SER A 105 8.57 -8.06 18.16
C SER A 105 7.56 -8.85 17.30
N ASN A 106 6.31 -9.00 17.74
CA ASN A 106 5.27 -9.68 16.96
C ASN A 106 4.86 -8.88 15.73
N ALA A 107 4.79 -7.55 15.83
CA ALA A 107 4.54 -6.67 14.72
C ALA A 107 5.67 -6.75 13.68
N GLU A 108 6.93 -6.72 14.10
CA GLU A 108 8.09 -6.91 13.20
C GLU A 108 8.08 -8.29 12.52
N LYS A 109 7.82 -9.37 13.27
CA LYS A 109 7.74 -10.74 12.70
C LYS A 109 6.61 -10.86 11.67
N SER A 110 5.45 -10.26 11.94
CA SER A 110 4.32 -10.24 10.99
C SER A 110 4.70 -9.52 9.71
N LEU A 111 5.38 -8.36 9.80
CA LEU A 111 5.90 -7.62 8.64
C LEU A 111 6.96 -8.41 7.87
N GLN A 112 7.85 -9.12 8.58
CA GLN A 112 8.90 -9.92 7.96
C GLN A 112 8.37 -11.16 7.25
N SER A 113 7.37 -11.86 7.81
CA SER A 113 6.67 -12.96 7.13
C SER A 113 6.03 -12.53 5.82
N ILE A 114 5.47 -11.32 5.80
CA ILE A 114 4.82 -10.74 4.63
C ILE A 114 5.87 -10.34 3.57
N ARG A 115 7.03 -9.82 3.99
CA ARG A 115 8.15 -9.52 3.08
C ARG A 115 8.66 -10.77 2.37
N ASN A 116 8.77 -11.89 3.07
CA ASN A 116 9.22 -13.16 2.49
C ASN A 116 8.25 -13.71 1.42
N MET A 117 7.00 -13.29 1.38
CA MET A 117 6.05 -13.62 0.30
C MET A 117 6.34 -12.92 -1.04
N LEU A 118 7.24 -11.94 -1.05
CA LEU A 118 7.65 -11.17 -2.24
C LEU A 118 9.00 -11.62 -2.81
N SER A 119 9.64 -12.67 -2.24
CA SER A 119 10.93 -13.15 -2.73
C SER A 119 10.78 -13.80 -4.12
N SER A 120 11.61 -13.36 -5.08
CA SER A 120 11.73 -13.95 -6.42
C SER A 120 12.77 -15.09 -6.41
N GLU A 121 12.68 -15.98 -7.40
CA GLU A 121 13.62 -17.08 -7.61
C GLU A 121 14.47 -16.83 -8.86
N ALA A 122 15.67 -17.39 -8.91
CA ALA A 122 16.56 -17.37 -10.06
C ALA A 122 17.08 -18.77 -10.36
N VAL A 123 17.23 -19.08 -11.65
CA VAL A 123 17.86 -20.33 -12.10
C VAL A 123 19.35 -20.08 -12.30
N VAL A 124 20.17 -20.80 -11.56
CA VAL A 124 21.65 -20.70 -11.64
C VAL A 124 22.28 -22.00 -12.17
N VAL A 125 23.46 -21.86 -12.73
CA VAL A 125 24.30 -23.02 -13.10
C VAL A 125 25.40 -23.14 -12.05
N ARG A 126 25.42 -24.26 -11.32
CA ARG A 126 26.46 -24.60 -10.35
C ARG A 126 27.01 -25.98 -10.63
N GLN A 127 28.31 -26.13 -10.82
CA GLN A 127 28.98 -27.37 -11.20
C GLN A 127 28.31 -28.08 -12.41
N GLY A 128 27.88 -27.29 -13.42
CA GLY A 128 27.21 -27.80 -14.60
C GLY A 128 25.74 -28.17 -14.44
N ASN A 129 25.18 -28.10 -13.21
CA ASN A 129 23.77 -28.38 -12.94
C ASN A 129 22.94 -27.10 -12.82
N HIS A 130 21.69 -27.15 -13.30
CA HIS A 130 20.73 -26.08 -13.11
C HIS A 130 20.02 -26.21 -11.75
N GLU A 131 20.13 -25.18 -10.92
CA GLU A 131 19.49 -25.10 -9.62
C GLU A 131 18.58 -23.87 -9.55
N THR A 132 17.39 -23.99 -8.98
CA THR A 132 16.52 -22.84 -8.68
C THR A 132 16.77 -22.42 -7.24
N ILE A 133 17.20 -21.18 -7.05
CA ILE A 133 17.51 -20.61 -5.74
C ILE A 133 16.75 -19.30 -5.51
N PRO A 134 16.49 -18.91 -4.25
CA PRO A 134 16.02 -17.56 -3.95
C PRO A 134 17.03 -16.51 -4.45
N THR A 135 16.56 -15.43 -5.05
CA THR A 135 17.45 -14.37 -5.56
C THR A 135 18.36 -13.77 -4.48
N THR A 136 17.93 -13.80 -3.22
CA THR A 136 18.73 -13.38 -2.05
C THR A 136 19.97 -14.24 -1.81
N ALA A 137 19.99 -15.47 -2.33
CA ALA A 137 21.11 -16.39 -2.19
C ALA A 137 22.13 -16.30 -3.34
N LEU A 138 21.95 -15.35 -4.28
CA LEU A 138 22.92 -15.09 -5.37
C LEU A 138 24.19 -14.44 -4.81
N VAL A 139 25.33 -14.85 -5.37
CA VAL A 139 26.65 -14.33 -4.99
C VAL A 139 27.47 -13.98 -6.24
N PRO A 140 28.41 -13.04 -6.15
CA PRO A 140 29.33 -12.79 -7.26
C PRO A 140 30.05 -14.07 -7.69
N GLY A 141 30.03 -14.34 -9.00
CA GLY A 141 30.56 -15.58 -9.60
C GLY A 141 29.51 -16.65 -9.91
N ASP A 142 28.27 -16.53 -9.48
CA ASP A 142 27.17 -17.37 -9.95
C ASP A 142 26.86 -17.11 -11.42
N ILE A 143 26.46 -18.14 -12.16
CA ILE A 143 25.98 -18.02 -13.54
C ILE A 143 24.45 -18.13 -13.52
N VAL A 144 23.76 -17.07 -13.94
CA VAL A 144 22.30 -17.00 -14.02
C VAL A 144 21.84 -17.31 -15.43
N VAL A 145 20.86 -18.20 -15.55
CA VAL A 145 20.17 -18.50 -16.81
C VAL A 145 19.03 -17.50 -17.01
N ILE A 146 18.97 -16.89 -18.18
CA ILE A 146 18.09 -15.76 -18.49
C ILE A 146 17.19 -16.15 -19.66
N ARG A 147 15.89 -15.89 -19.53
CA ARG A 147 14.87 -16.17 -20.55
C ARG A 147 13.99 -14.94 -20.76
N ALA A 148 13.32 -14.89 -21.90
CA ALA A 148 12.32 -13.84 -22.18
C ALA A 148 11.24 -13.81 -21.07
N GLY A 149 10.97 -12.62 -20.55
CA GLY A 149 10.06 -12.38 -19.44
C GLY A 149 10.72 -12.41 -18.06
N ASP A 150 11.97 -12.87 -17.93
CA ASP A 150 12.69 -12.89 -16.66
C ASP A 150 13.07 -11.46 -16.21
N ARG A 151 13.08 -11.27 -14.90
CA ARG A 151 13.65 -10.08 -14.28
C ARG A 151 15.08 -10.35 -13.87
N ILE A 152 16.00 -9.44 -14.21
CA ILE A 152 17.41 -9.57 -13.88
C ILE A 152 17.61 -9.41 -12.37
N PRO A 153 18.14 -10.44 -11.65
CA PRO A 153 18.15 -10.47 -10.20
C PRO A 153 19.35 -9.78 -9.54
N ALA A 154 20.39 -9.51 -10.29
CA ALA A 154 21.65 -8.88 -9.85
C ALA A 154 22.34 -8.22 -11.04
N ASP A 155 23.44 -7.47 -10.87
CA ASP A 155 24.16 -6.99 -12.02
C ASP A 155 25.02 -8.14 -12.62
N LEU A 156 24.81 -8.40 -13.93
CA LEU A 156 25.37 -9.55 -14.61
C LEU A 156 26.23 -9.10 -15.80
N ARG A 157 27.37 -9.76 -16.01
CA ARG A 157 28.13 -9.69 -17.27
C ARG A 157 27.59 -10.77 -18.22
N VAL A 158 27.15 -10.38 -19.40
CA VAL A 158 26.63 -11.33 -20.42
C VAL A 158 27.77 -12.22 -20.89
N ILE A 159 27.61 -13.54 -20.71
CA ILE A 159 28.57 -14.55 -21.17
C ILE A 159 28.07 -15.37 -22.36
N GLU A 160 26.73 -15.44 -22.55
CA GLU A 160 26.05 -16.08 -23.65
C GLU A 160 24.79 -15.29 -23.98
N ALA A 161 24.56 -14.96 -25.28
CA ALA A 161 23.41 -14.21 -25.73
C ALA A 161 22.84 -14.79 -27.02
N HIS A 162 21.55 -15.02 -27.08
CA HIS A 162 20.79 -15.46 -28.22
C HIS A 162 19.62 -14.49 -28.48
N ASN A 163 19.81 -13.51 -29.34
CA ASN A 163 18.86 -12.43 -29.61
C ASN A 163 18.34 -11.76 -28.32
N LEU A 164 19.22 -11.62 -27.32
CA LEU A 164 18.89 -11.13 -25.99
C LEU A 164 18.65 -9.63 -26.04
N ARG A 165 17.42 -9.23 -25.76
CA ARG A 165 16.98 -7.84 -25.70
C ARG A 165 16.37 -7.53 -24.34
N VAL A 166 16.78 -6.43 -23.74
CA VAL A 166 16.42 -6.04 -22.37
C VAL A 166 15.84 -4.64 -22.36
N GLU A 167 14.76 -4.48 -21.64
CA GLU A 167 14.14 -3.18 -21.34
C GLU A 167 14.85 -2.56 -20.13
N GLU A 168 15.61 -1.48 -20.38
CA GLU A 168 16.40 -0.78 -19.37
C GLU A 168 15.83 0.60 -18.99
N ALA A 169 14.62 0.89 -19.41
CA ALA A 169 13.91 2.13 -19.10
C ALA A 169 13.97 2.51 -17.60
N ILE A 170 13.99 1.51 -16.76
CA ILE A 170 14.08 1.60 -15.29
C ILE A 170 15.33 2.34 -14.80
N LEU A 171 16.45 2.21 -15.52
CA LEU A 171 17.74 2.81 -15.15
C LEU A 171 18.14 3.99 -16.05
N THR A 172 17.82 3.90 -17.33
CA THR A 172 18.23 4.90 -18.34
C THR A 172 17.17 5.97 -18.58
N GLY A 173 15.92 5.69 -18.22
CA GLY A 173 14.75 6.55 -18.53
C GLY A 173 14.28 6.43 -19.99
N GLU A 174 14.96 5.65 -20.82
CA GLU A 174 14.65 5.46 -22.24
C GLU A 174 13.83 4.19 -22.45
N SER A 175 12.67 4.30 -23.11
CA SER A 175 11.76 3.18 -23.37
C SER A 175 12.22 2.26 -24.51
N THR A 176 13.44 2.43 -25.00
CA THR A 176 14.00 1.60 -26.09
C THR A 176 14.58 0.31 -25.54
N VAL A 177 14.26 -0.80 -26.20
CA VAL A 177 14.80 -2.12 -25.86
C VAL A 177 16.24 -2.18 -26.37
N VAL A 178 17.19 -2.54 -25.48
CA VAL A 178 18.61 -2.62 -25.79
C VAL A 178 18.99 -4.06 -26.16
N GLU A 179 19.63 -4.24 -27.30
CA GLU A 179 20.19 -5.54 -27.70
C GLU A 179 21.52 -5.77 -26.99
N LYS A 180 21.66 -6.95 -26.35
CA LYS A 180 22.83 -7.29 -25.55
C LYS A 180 23.81 -8.19 -26.29
N SER A 181 25.11 -7.95 -26.07
CA SER A 181 26.21 -8.67 -26.69
C SER A 181 27.19 -9.21 -25.65
N THR A 182 28.10 -10.11 -26.09
CA THR A 182 29.19 -10.66 -25.26
C THR A 182 30.51 -9.94 -25.44
N GLU A 183 30.61 -8.99 -26.37
CA GLU A 183 31.84 -8.31 -26.72
C GLU A 183 32.32 -7.38 -25.61
N ALA A 184 33.64 -7.27 -25.43
CA ALA A 184 34.24 -6.31 -24.51
C ALA A 184 34.14 -4.88 -25.08
N LEU A 185 33.75 -3.93 -24.25
CA LEU A 185 33.57 -2.53 -24.64
C LEU A 185 34.82 -1.70 -24.26
N SER A 186 35.13 -0.65 -24.99
CA SER A 186 36.30 0.20 -24.72
C SER A 186 35.89 1.63 -24.32
N GLY A 187 36.66 2.26 -23.43
CA GLY A 187 36.42 3.63 -22.97
C GLY A 187 35.46 3.75 -21.79
N GLU A 188 35.22 4.97 -21.33
CA GLU A 188 34.20 5.25 -20.34
C GLU A 188 32.85 5.42 -21.03
N LEU A 189 31.90 4.56 -20.71
CA LEU A 189 30.56 4.53 -21.32
C LEU A 189 29.48 4.80 -20.26
N PRO A 190 28.48 5.61 -20.61
CA PRO A 190 27.26 5.75 -19.76
C PRO A 190 26.55 4.41 -19.64
N LEU A 191 25.67 4.27 -18.64
CA LEU A 191 24.97 3.01 -18.31
C LEU A 191 24.23 2.41 -19.52
N GLY A 192 23.49 3.22 -20.26
CA GLY A 192 22.69 2.80 -21.42
C GLY A 192 23.51 2.23 -22.58
N ASP A 193 24.80 2.58 -22.68
CA ASP A 193 25.69 2.14 -23.77
C ASP A 193 26.49 0.86 -23.41
N ARG A 194 26.34 0.36 -22.17
CA ARG A 194 26.98 -0.87 -21.67
C ARG A 194 26.24 -2.11 -22.15
N THR A 195 26.27 -2.39 -23.44
CA THR A 195 25.48 -3.47 -24.05
C THR A 195 25.88 -4.88 -23.64
N ASN A 196 26.97 -5.07 -22.91
CA ASN A 196 27.41 -6.38 -22.40
C ASN A 196 27.17 -6.59 -20.91
N LEU A 197 26.49 -5.65 -20.26
CA LEU A 197 26.00 -5.78 -18.89
C LEU A 197 24.47 -5.86 -18.86
N LEU A 198 23.96 -6.59 -17.87
CA LEU A 198 22.55 -6.62 -17.49
C LEU A 198 22.45 -6.08 -16.07
N PHE A 199 21.53 -5.20 -15.84
CA PHE A 199 21.39 -4.52 -14.56
C PHE A 199 20.24 -5.07 -13.74
N SER A 200 20.46 -5.17 -12.44
CA SER A 200 19.42 -5.60 -11.48
C SER A 200 18.12 -4.82 -11.66
N GLY A 201 16.99 -5.53 -11.68
CA GLY A 201 15.67 -4.92 -11.79
C GLY A 201 15.14 -4.69 -13.21
N THR A 202 15.98 -4.80 -14.25
CA THR A 202 15.58 -4.70 -15.66
C THR A 202 14.87 -5.99 -16.13
N THR A 203 14.12 -5.93 -17.24
CA THR A 203 13.33 -7.07 -17.73
C THR A 203 13.76 -7.52 -19.11
N VAL A 204 13.86 -8.82 -19.32
CA VAL A 204 14.19 -9.42 -20.62
C VAL A 204 12.96 -9.36 -21.54
N SER A 205 13.05 -8.57 -22.60
CA SER A 205 11.96 -8.40 -23.57
C SER A 205 11.88 -9.58 -24.55
N SER A 206 13.02 -10.07 -25.03
CA SER A 206 13.08 -11.22 -25.97
C SER A 206 14.43 -11.92 -25.93
N GLY A 207 14.47 -13.15 -26.45
CA GLY A 207 15.70 -13.95 -26.51
C GLY A 207 16.04 -14.58 -25.16
N GLY A 208 17.31 -14.94 -24.99
CA GLY A 208 17.81 -15.56 -23.76
C GLY A 208 19.32 -15.70 -23.76
N GLY A 209 19.89 -16.17 -22.66
CA GLY A 209 21.32 -16.33 -22.53
C GLY A 209 21.75 -16.70 -21.11
N LYS A 210 23.02 -16.44 -20.81
CA LYS A 210 23.61 -16.61 -19.49
C LYS A 210 24.36 -15.35 -19.09
N GLY A 211 24.25 -14.99 -17.82
CA GLY A 211 24.98 -13.87 -17.23
C GLY A 211 25.75 -14.29 -15.99
N LEU A 212 26.98 -13.82 -15.85
CA LEU A 212 27.82 -14.01 -14.68
C LEU A 212 27.55 -12.89 -13.69
N VAL A 213 27.18 -13.19 -12.45
CA VAL A 213 26.96 -12.22 -11.37
C VAL A 213 28.25 -11.48 -11.05
N VAL A 214 28.27 -10.18 -11.22
CA VAL A 214 29.42 -9.30 -10.97
C VAL A 214 29.20 -8.38 -9.77
N ALA A 215 27.95 -8.04 -9.45
CA ALA A 215 27.61 -7.26 -8.26
C ALA A 215 26.26 -7.70 -7.69
N THR A 216 26.12 -7.64 -6.35
CA THR A 216 24.91 -8.03 -5.62
C THR A 216 24.52 -6.96 -4.59
N GLY A 217 23.22 -6.87 -4.26
CA GLY A 217 22.71 -6.02 -3.20
C GLY A 217 23.09 -4.55 -3.33
N GLY A 218 23.76 -4.02 -2.32
CA GLY A 218 24.18 -2.62 -2.26
C GLY A 218 25.22 -2.17 -3.29
N ASP A 219 25.97 -3.14 -3.85
CA ASP A 219 27.01 -2.88 -4.85
C ASP A 219 26.48 -2.91 -6.30
N THR A 220 25.20 -3.21 -6.54
CA THR A 220 24.55 -3.07 -7.84
C THR A 220 24.30 -1.60 -8.17
N GLU A 221 24.14 -1.27 -9.46
CA GLU A 221 23.76 0.10 -9.87
C GLU A 221 22.45 0.53 -9.20
N LEU A 222 21.51 -0.38 -9.08
CA LEU A 222 20.26 -0.20 -8.33
C LEU A 222 20.52 0.08 -6.84
N GLY A 223 21.51 -0.61 -6.24
CA GLY A 223 21.93 -0.42 -4.85
C GLY A 223 22.52 0.97 -4.61
N HIS A 224 23.30 1.49 -5.56
CA HIS A 224 23.85 2.85 -5.50
C HIS A 224 22.73 3.91 -5.52
N ILE A 225 21.73 3.74 -6.38
CA ILE A 225 20.55 4.64 -6.41
C ILE A 225 19.81 4.62 -5.06
N ASN A 226 19.64 3.44 -4.47
CA ASN A 226 18.98 3.31 -3.16
C ASN A 226 19.78 4.00 -2.03
N GLN A 227 21.11 3.94 -2.06
CA GLN A 227 21.96 4.64 -1.09
C GLN A 227 21.82 6.17 -1.22
N MET A 228 21.77 6.71 -2.43
CA MET A 228 21.54 8.16 -2.63
C MET A 228 20.18 8.63 -2.09
N MET A 229 19.17 7.75 -2.09
CA MET A 229 17.86 8.05 -1.51
C MET A 229 17.80 7.89 0.02
N ALA A 230 18.80 7.30 0.68
CA ALA A 230 18.79 7.02 2.12
C ALA A 230 18.73 8.27 3.01
N ASP A 231 19.13 9.44 2.49
CA ASP A 231 19.20 10.71 3.23
C ASP A 231 17.87 11.48 3.30
N ILE A 232 16.82 11.01 2.61
CA ILE A 232 15.49 11.60 2.73
C ILE A 232 14.88 11.17 4.06
N GLU A 233 14.84 12.10 5.06
CA GLU A 233 14.20 11.84 6.34
C GLU A 233 12.68 11.73 6.21
N LYS A 234 12.10 10.64 6.71
CA LYS A 234 10.64 10.49 6.80
C LYS A 234 10.08 11.24 8.00
N HIS A 235 9.05 12.00 7.78
CA HIS A 235 8.32 12.70 8.83
C HIS A 235 7.59 11.69 9.74
N ARG A 236 7.56 11.99 11.06
CA ARG A 236 6.73 11.25 12.02
C ARG A 236 5.25 11.48 11.69
N THR A 237 4.43 10.44 11.82
CA THR A 237 2.99 10.57 11.55
C THR A 237 2.32 11.56 12.50
N PRO A 238 1.27 12.26 12.05
CA PRO A 238 0.57 13.25 12.86
C PRO A 238 0.08 12.69 14.20
N LEU A 239 -0.41 11.45 14.22
CA LEU A 239 -0.90 10.80 15.42
C LEU A 239 0.19 10.60 16.48
N LEU A 240 1.36 10.08 16.09
CA LEU A 240 2.46 9.85 17.03
C LEU A 240 2.94 11.16 17.65
N VAL A 241 3.00 12.24 16.84
CA VAL A 241 3.34 13.58 17.33
C VAL A 241 2.28 14.11 18.30
N GLN A 242 1.00 13.88 18.01
CA GLN A 242 -0.11 14.30 18.90
C GLN A 242 -0.10 13.51 20.22
N MET A 243 0.18 12.20 20.18
CA MET A 243 0.29 11.37 21.38
C MET A 243 1.45 11.79 22.30
N ASP A 244 2.61 12.09 21.73
CA ASP A 244 3.75 12.60 22.49
C ASP A 244 3.43 13.95 23.17
N LYS A 245 2.76 14.87 22.45
CA LYS A 245 2.31 16.14 22.99
C LYS A 245 1.26 15.95 24.11
N LEU A 246 0.30 15.04 23.91
CA LEU A 246 -0.73 14.72 24.89
C LEU A 246 -0.09 14.14 26.16
N GLY A 247 0.84 13.19 26.04
CA GLY A 247 1.56 12.59 27.16
C GLY A 247 2.31 13.65 27.98
N LYS A 248 3.03 14.58 27.31
CA LYS A 248 3.72 15.71 27.97
C LYS A 248 2.77 16.67 28.66
N ALA A 249 1.62 16.98 28.04
CA ALA A 249 0.62 17.87 28.64
C ALA A 249 0.01 17.22 29.90
N ILE A 250 -0.36 15.96 29.84
CA ILE A 250 -0.88 15.19 31.00
C ILE A 250 0.16 15.20 32.13
N PHE A 251 1.42 14.91 31.82
CA PHE A 251 2.50 14.91 32.82
C PHE A 251 2.63 16.26 33.56
N ILE A 252 2.62 17.39 32.81
CA ILE A 252 2.71 18.73 33.41
C ILE A 252 1.48 19.02 34.28
N ILE A 253 0.27 18.66 33.81
CA ILE A 253 -0.98 18.85 34.58
C ILE A 253 -0.93 18.08 35.89
N ILE A 254 -0.47 16.82 35.85
CA ILE A 254 -0.35 15.97 37.06
C ILE A 254 0.63 16.59 38.04
N LEU A 255 1.81 17.01 37.57
CA LEU A 255 2.84 17.59 38.42
C LEU A 255 2.34 18.86 39.15
N VAL A 256 1.70 19.76 38.41
CA VAL A 256 1.12 21.01 38.95
C VAL A 256 0.01 20.67 39.95
N MET A 257 -0.86 19.72 39.65
CA MET A 257 -1.96 19.32 40.50
C MET A 257 -1.47 18.65 41.79
N MET A 258 -0.48 17.76 41.69
CA MET A 258 0.17 17.15 42.87
C MET A 258 0.80 18.21 43.79
N ALA A 259 1.53 19.16 43.22
CA ALA A 259 2.14 20.26 43.99
C ALA A 259 1.05 21.12 44.70
N ALA A 260 -0.03 21.45 43.97
CA ALA A 260 -1.13 22.21 44.53
C ALA A 260 -1.83 21.49 45.68
N LEU A 261 -2.14 20.16 45.49
CA LEU A 261 -2.77 19.32 46.52
C LEU A 261 -1.84 19.10 47.71
N PHE A 262 -0.55 18.94 47.49
CA PHE A 262 0.45 18.83 48.56
C PHE A 262 0.44 20.08 49.47
N VAL A 263 0.55 21.27 48.84
CA VAL A 263 0.51 22.54 49.55
C VAL A 263 -0.83 22.74 50.28
N PHE A 264 -1.95 22.45 49.58
CA PHE A 264 -3.29 22.55 50.19
C PHE A 264 -3.44 21.66 51.41
N SER A 265 -3.03 20.37 51.33
CA SER A 265 -3.14 19.41 52.41
C SER A 265 -2.27 19.80 53.60
N LEU A 266 -1.06 20.31 53.38
CA LEU A 266 -0.17 20.79 54.44
C LEU A 266 -0.74 22.03 55.20
N LEU A 267 -1.49 22.90 54.49
CA LEU A 267 -2.02 24.14 55.05
C LEU A 267 -3.40 23.96 55.70
N PHE A 268 -4.20 23.06 55.20
CA PHE A 268 -5.64 22.98 55.58
C PHE A 268 -6.07 21.63 56.13
N ARG A 269 -5.16 20.64 56.23
CA ARG A 269 -5.49 19.27 56.66
C ARG A 269 -4.46 18.74 57.64
N ASP A 270 -4.94 18.16 58.76
CA ASP A 270 -4.11 17.43 59.71
C ASP A 270 -3.99 15.95 59.31
N MET A 271 -3.26 15.67 58.21
CA MET A 271 -2.99 14.31 57.75
C MET A 271 -1.54 13.93 57.97
N PRO A 272 -1.26 12.69 58.35
CA PRO A 272 0.13 12.18 58.38
C PRO A 272 0.77 12.35 56.97
N VAL A 273 2.01 12.86 56.92
CA VAL A 273 2.73 13.09 55.67
C VAL A 273 2.84 11.78 54.84
N SER A 274 2.92 10.61 55.48
CA SER A 274 2.90 9.30 54.83
C SER A 274 1.60 9.02 54.06
N GLU A 275 0.43 9.32 54.65
CA GLU A 275 -0.85 9.13 53.96
C GLU A 275 -1.03 10.14 52.80
N LEU A 276 -0.59 11.38 53.03
CA LEU A 276 -0.60 12.40 51.97
C LEU A 276 0.28 11.97 50.76
N MET A 277 1.50 11.49 51.06
CA MET A 277 2.39 10.97 50.00
C MET A 277 1.77 9.78 49.24
N LEU A 278 1.14 8.84 49.97
CA LEU A 278 0.50 7.69 49.38
C LEU A 278 -0.67 8.10 48.46
N SER A 279 -1.44 9.13 48.87
CA SER A 279 -2.54 9.71 48.07
C SER A 279 -2.03 10.36 46.80
N LEU A 280 -0.93 11.11 46.88
CA LEU A 280 -0.33 11.77 45.71
C LEU A 280 0.30 10.73 44.73
N ILE A 281 0.90 9.67 45.29
CA ILE A 281 1.38 8.52 44.47
C ILE A 281 0.19 7.84 43.78
N SER A 282 -0.91 7.59 44.50
CA SER A 282 -2.13 7.05 43.90
C SER A 282 -2.66 7.93 42.80
N LEU A 283 -2.67 9.26 42.98
CA LEU A 283 -3.08 10.22 41.96
C LEU A 283 -2.17 10.17 40.72
N ALA A 284 -0.86 10.12 40.93
CA ALA A 284 0.11 10.00 39.83
C ALA A 284 -0.12 8.73 39.01
N VAL A 285 -0.27 7.59 39.68
CA VAL A 285 -0.53 6.30 39.03
C VAL A 285 -1.89 6.28 38.33
N ALA A 286 -2.94 6.83 38.94
CA ALA A 286 -4.29 6.90 38.36
C ALA A 286 -4.32 7.70 37.04
N SER A 287 -3.45 8.69 36.93
CA SER A 287 -3.46 9.62 35.80
C SER A 287 -2.64 9.12 34.60
N VAL A 288 -1.87 8.03 34.76
CA VAL A 288 -1.06 7.43 33.70
C VAL A 288 -1.88 6.44 32.87
N PRO A 289 -2.11 6.69 31.55
CA PRO A 289 -2.85 5.75 30.70
C PRO A 289 -1.95 4.59 30.23
N GLU A 290 -1.56 3.69 31.15
CA GLU A 290 -0.57 2.62 30.91
C GLU A 290 -0.88 1.71 29.72
N GLY A 291 -2.18 1.41 29.47
CA GLY A 291 -2.62 0.54 28.39
C GLY A 291 -2.60 1.20 27.00
N LEU A 292 -2.48 2.52 26.90
CA LEU A 292 -2.71 3.24 25.64
C LEU A 292 -1.68 2.92 24.53
N PRO A 293 -0.36 2.96 24.77
CA PRO A 293 0.62 2.62 23.75
C PRO A 293 0.48 1.18 23.25
N ALA A 294 0.21 0.26 24.17
CA ALA A 294 0.02 -1.15 23.87
C ALA A 294 -1.18 -1.38 22.94
N ILE A 295 -2.32 -0.79 23.28
CA ILE A 295 -3.56 -0.98 22.53
C ILE A 295 -3.49 -0.30 21.14
N ILE A 296 -2.81 0.85 21.01
CA ILE A 296 -2.55 1.50 19.73
C ILE A 296 -1.78 0.55 18.80
N SER A 297 -0.70 -0.06 19.28
CA SER A 297 0.09 -1.02 18.51
C SER A 297 -0.73 -2.23 18.06
N ILE A 298 -1.61 -2.72 18.92
CA ILE A 298 -2.50 -3.85 18.61
C ILE A 298 -3.52 -3.46 17.54
N ILE A 299 -4.19 -2.32 17.67
CA ILE A 299 -5.19 -1.84 16.71
C ILE A 299 -4.54 -1.66 15.32
N LEU A 300 -3.35 -1.05 15.27
CA LEU A 300 -2.59 -0.88 14.04
C LEU A 300 -2.18 -2.24 13.44
N SER A 301 -1.70 -3.17 14.27
CA SER A 301 -1.30 -4.52 13.82
C SER A 301 -2.47 -5.32 13.25
N LEU A 302 -3.65 -5.23 13.86
CA LEU A 302 -4.89 -5.84 13.34
C LEU A 302 -5.29 -5.23 11.99
N GLY A 303 -5.14 -3.90 11.85
CA GLY A 303 -5.35 -3.21 10.58
C GLY A 303 -4.41 -3.74 9.49
N VAL A 304 -3.11 -3.84 9.78
CA VAL A 304 -2.11 -4.39 8.85
C VAL A 304 -2.45 -5.81 8.42
N GLN A 305 -2.82 -6.69 9.36
CA GLN A 305 -3.22 -8.06 9.03
C GLN A 305 -4.45 -8.12 8.12
N THR A 306 -5.42 -7.23 8.35
CA THR A 306 -6.63 -7.16 7.52
C THR A 306 -6.30 -6.64 6.12
N MET A 307 -5.46 -5.61 6.02
CA MET A 307 -4.99 -5.06 4.74
C MET A 307 -4.19 -6.09 3.94
N ALA A 308 -3.31 -6.85 4.60
CA ALA A 308 -2.53 -7.90 3.96
C ALA A 308 -3.43 -9.00 3.37
N ARG A 309 -4.50 -9.41 4.06
CA ARG A 309 -5.51 -10.35 3.52
C ARG A 309 -6.24 -9.77 2.31
N GLN A 310 -6.33 -8.45 2.21
CA GLN A 310 -6.90 -7.72 1.08
C GLN A 310 -5.83 -7.33 0.04
N LYS A 311 -4.67 -8.00 0.04
CA LYS A 311 -3.58 -7.83 -0.91
C LYS A 311 -2.83 -6.48 -0.82
N ALA A 312 -3.02 -5.71 0.24
CA ALA A 312 -2.28 -4.50 0.57
C ALA A 312 -1.26 -4.80 1.67
N ILE A 313 0.02 -4.90 1.33
CA ILE A 313 1.10 -5.16 2.27
C ILE A 313 1.63 -3.84 2.81
N ILE A 314 1.41 -3.60 4.10
CA ILE A 314 1.91 -2.42 4.80
C ILE A 314 3.32 -2.71 5.33
N ARG A 315 4.26 -1.85 5.02
CA ARG A 315 5.67 -1.96 5.45
C ARG A 315 5.99 -1.23 6.75
N LYS A 316 5.15 -0.27 7.14
CA LYS A 316 5.31 0.51 8.38
C LYS A 316 3.97 0.68 9.08
N LEU A 317 3.89 0.31 10.36
CA LEU A 317 2.64 0.37 11.13
C LEU A 317 1.93 1.74 11.09
N PRO A 318 2.66 2.87 11.20
CA PRO A 318 2.01 4.19 11.19
C PRO A 318 1.30 4.55 9.89
N THR A 319 1.68 3.93 8.76
CA THR A 319 1.06 4.17 7.45
C THR A 319 -0.44 3.86 7.44
N VAL A 320 -0.89 2.90 8.26
CA VAL A 320 -2.32 2.54 8.39
C VAL A 320 -3.16 3.75 8.77
N GLU A 321 -2.67 4.59 9.68
CA GLU A 321 -3.35 5.81 10.11
C GLU A 321 -3.37 6.86 9.00
N THR A 322 -2.24 7.04 8.30
CA THR A 322 -2.10 8.02 7.22
C THR A 322 -3.00 7.67 6.04
N LEU A 323 -3.14 6.37 5.70
CA LEU A 323 -4.09 5.89 4.70
C LEU A 323 -5.51 6.36 4.98
N GLY A 324 -5.96 6.30 6.24
CA GLY A 324 -7.29 6.78 6.64
C GLY A 324 -7.49 8.29 6.50
N ALA A 325 -6.41 9.08 6.45
CA ALA A 325 -6.42 10.53 6.35
C ALA A 325 -6.16 11.05 4.93
N MET A 326 -5.90 10.17 3.96
CA MET A 326 -5.60 10.56 2.57
C MET A 326 -6.68 11.45 1.99
N THR A 327 -6.25 12.56 1.35
CA THR A 327 -7.11 13.53 0.67
C THR A 327 -6.95 13.46 -0.85
N VAL A 328 -5.77 13.05 -1.33
CA VAL A 328 -5.44 12.94 -2.74
C VAL A 328 -4.69 11.63 -3.00
N ILE A 329 -5.04 10.93 -4.08
CA ILE A 329 -4.30 9.79 -4.59
C ILE A 329 -3.78 10.15 -5.98
N CYS A 330 -2.48 10.22 -6.14
CA CYS A 330 -1.79 10.35 -7.41
C CYS A 330 -1.48 8.95 -7.93
N SER A 331 -2.07 8.56 -9.05
CA SER A 331 -1.91 7.21 -9.60
C SER A 331 -1.32 7.26 -11.00
N ASP A 332 -0.33 6.38 -11.24
CA ASP A 332 0.06 6.08 -12.61
C ASP A 332 -1.11 5.43 -13.36
N LYS A 333 -1.19 5.66 -14.66
CA LYS A 333 -2.23 5.11 -15.52
C LYS A 333 -2.00 3.62 -15.79
N THR A 334 -0.81 3.31 -16.35
CA THR A 334 -0.53 2.03 -16.99
C THR A 334 -0.42 0.89 -15.98
N GLY A 335 -1.24 -0.14 -16.15
CA GLY A 335 -1.21 -1.33 -15.30
C GLY A 335 -1.76 -1.17 -13.89
N THR A 336 -2.01 0.06 -13.43
CA THR A 336 -2.66 0.38 -12.15
C THR A 336 -4.14 0.71 -12.34
N LEU A 337 -4.43 1.71 -13.17
CA LEU A 337 -5.79 2.12 -13.51
C LEU A 337 -6.32 1.36 -14.72
N THR A 338 -5.43 0.89 -15.60
CA THR A 338 -5.74 0.14 -16.81
C THR A 338 -5.28 -1.31 -16.71
N MET A 339 -5.79 -2.15 -17.61
CA MET A 339 -5.46 -3.58 -17.67
C MET A 339 -3.99 -3.84 -18.06
N ASN A 340 -3.35 -2.88 -18.74
CA ASN A 340 -2.07 -3.04 -19.46
C ASN A 340 -2.16 -4.13 -20.54
N GLU A 341 -3.32 -4.27 -21.10
CA GLU A 341 -3.63 -5.19 -22.19
C GLU A 341 -4.20 -4.37 -23.35
N MET A 342 -3.40 -4.16 -24.40
CA MET A 342 -3.88 -3.45 -25.58
C MET A 342 -4.99 -4.24 -26.24
N THR A 343 -6.16 -3.65 -26.45
CA THR A 343 -7.31 -4.31 -27.07
C THR A 343 -7.90 -3.46 -28.20
N VAL A 344 -8.34 -4.12 -29.27
CA VAL A 344 -9.04 -3.43 -30.37
C VAL A 344 -10.48 -3.16 -29.95
N LYS A 345 -10.91 -1.90 -30.12
CA LYS A 345 -12.28 -1.44 -29.81
C LYS A 345 -13.11 -1.11 -31.04
N ALA A 346 -12.43 -0.73 -32.10
CA ALA A 346 -13.08 -0.37 -33.38
C ALA A 346 -12.30 -0.95 -34.57
N VAL A 347 -13.02 -1.39 -35.59
CA VAL A 347 -12.49 -1.68 -36.91
C VAL A 347 -13.23 -0.80 -37.92
N ILE A 348 -12.47 -0.07 -38.71
CA ILE A 348 -12.97 0.85 -39.69
C ILE A 348 -12.62 0.32 -41.07
N THR A 349 -13.59 0.09 -41.92
CA THR A 349 -13.43 -0.25 -43.33
C THR A 349 -13.97 0.88 -44.19
N ALA A 350 -13.81 0.80 -45.50
CA ALA A 350 -14.35 1.79 -46.42
C ALA A 350 -15.91 1.86 -46.37
N ASP A 351 -16.56 0.71 -46.14
CA ASP A 351 -18.03 0.62 -46.17
C ASP A 351 -18.69 0.72 -44.81
N LYS A 352 -18.04 0.19 -43.77
CA LYS A 352 -18.64 0.05 -42.43
C LYS A 352 -17.63 0.28 -41.29
N VAL A 353 -18.18 0.69 -40.17
CA VAL A 353 -17.45 0.76 -38.93
C VAL A 353 -17.99 -0.28 -37.96
N TYR A 354 -17.08 -1.00 -37.30
CA TYR A 354 -17.44 -2.07 -36.37
C TYR A 354 -16.95 -1.76 -34.97
N ARG A 355 -17.77 -2.03 -33.95
CA ARG A 355 -17.40 -2.05 -32.54
C ARG A 355 -16.98 -3.46 -32.17
N VAL A 356 -15.89 -3.59 -31.38
CA VAL A 356 -15.35 -4.86 -30.93
C VAL A 356 -15.53 -4.97 -29.40
N GLU A 357 -16.16 -6.04 -28.95
CA GLU A 357 -16.34 -6.34 -27.55
C GLU A 357 -15.10 -7.07 -26.94
N GLY A 358 -14.96 -6.96 -25.63
CA GLY A 358 -13.90 -7.58 -24.84
C GLY A 358 -12.78 -6.61 -24.46
N ASP A 359 -12.27 -6.78 -23.22
CA ASP A 359 -11.32 -5.86 -22.55
C ASP A 359 -10.00 -6.55 -22.19
N SER A 360 -9.80 -7.79 -22.62
CA SER A 360 -8.62 -8.59 -22.27
C SER A 360 -8.07 -9.36 -23.47
N TYR A 361 -6.93 -10.04 -23.27
CA TYR A 361 -6.37 -10.95 -24.28
C TYR A 361 -7.15 -12.26 -24.46
N GLU A 362 -8.20 -12.47 -23.69
CA GLU A 362 -9.11 -13.60 -23.95
C GLU A 362 -9.85 -13.37 -25.28
N PRO A 363 -9.78 -14.28 -26.25
CA PRO A 363 -10.40 -14.09 -27.57
C PRO A 363 -11.92 -14.36 -27.54
N VAL A 364 -12.61 -13.65 -26.63
CA VAL A 364 -14.05 -13.73 -26.43
C VAL A 364 -14.66 -12.34 -26.69
N GLY A 365 -15.86 -12.31 -27.23
CA GLY A 365 -16.60 -11.10 -27.57
C GLY A 365 -16.91 -11.02 -29.05
N ASN A 366 -17.93 -10.25 -29.39
CA ASN A 366 -18.51 -10.15 -30.74
C ASN A 366 -17.99 -8.90 -31.44
N ILE A 367 -18.13 -8.91 -32.76
CA ILE A 367 -17.93 -7.75 -33.64
C ILE A 367 -19.32 -7.29 -34.10
N HIS A 368 -19.65 -6.03 -33.87
CA HIS A 368 -20.94 -5.44 -34.23
C HIS A 368 -20.73 -4.28 -35.21
N PRO A 369 -21.45 -4.21 -36.32
CA PRO A 369 -21.54 -2.95 -37.05
C PRO A 369 -22.10 -1.86 -36.11
N ILE A 370 -21.61 -0.62 -36.22
CA ILE A 370 -22.05 0.46 -35.31
C ILE A 370 -23.57 0.76 -35.47
N ASP A 371 -24.05 0.60 -36.68
CA ASP A 371 -25.45 0.90 -37.05
C ASP A 371 -26.40 -0.28 -36.80
N GLU A 372 -25.91 -1.46 -36.41
CA GLU A 372 -26.68 -2.68 -36.21
C GLU A 372 -26.49 -3.24 -34.77
N PRO A 373 -27.58 -3.62 -34.08
CA PRO A 373 -27.44 -4.16 -32.71
C PRO A 373 -26.91 -5.58 -32.66
N ASP A 374 -27.10 -6.36 -33.74
CA ASP A 374 -26.73 -7.80 -33.77
C ASP A 374 -25.27 -8.00 -34.16
N PRO A 375 -24.58 -9.01 -33.58
CA PRO A 375 -23.22 -9.34 -33.96
C PRO A 375 -23.15 -9.85 -35.41
N ILE A 376 -22.06 -9.46 -36.09
CA ILE A 376 -21.84 -9.92 -37.47
C ILE A 376 -21.18 -11.31 -37.46
N THR A 377 -21.70 -12.21 -38.34
CA THR A 377 -20.98 -13.43 -38.70
C THR A 377 -20.10 -13.14 -39.90
N VAL A 378 -18.79 -13.26 -39.75
CA VAL A 378 -17.82 -12.96 -40.79
C VAL A 378 -17.93 -14.02 -41.89
N ALA A 379 -18.45 -13.63 -43.07
CA ALA A 379 -18.63 -14.53 -44.20
C ALA A 379 -17.34 -14.63 -45.04
N PRO A 380 -17.04 -15.80 -45.63
CA PRO A 380 -15.91 -15.96 -46.53
C PRO A 380 -15.93 -14.98 -47.72
N GLY A 381 -14.78 -14.38 -48.05
CA GLY A 381 -14.62 -13.47 -49.18
C GLY A 381 -15.06 -12.04 -48.95
N THR A 382 -15.59 -11.70 -47.76
CA THR A 382 -15.90 -10.31 -47.38
C THR A 382 -14.65 -9.48 -47.12
N LEU A 383 -14.80 -8.15 -47.24
CA LEU A 383 -13.73 -7.19 -46.90
C LEU A 383 -13.25 -7.40 -45.44
N LEU A 384 -14.19 -7.59 -44.50
CA LEU A 384 -13.83 -7.80 -43.10
C LEU A 384 -13.04 -9.11 -42.88
N GLU A 385 -13.36 -10.22 -43.56
CA GLU A 385 -12.60 -11.45 -43.47
C GLU A 385 -11.17 -11.28 -43.99
N ARG A 386 -11.01 -10.58 -45.14
CA ARG A 386 -9.71 -10.27 -45.72
C ARG A 386 -8.88 -9.39 -44.79
N TYR A 387 -9.48 -8.38 -44.20
CA TYR A 387 -8.85 -7.54 -43.19
C TYR A 387 -8.34 -8.37 -41.98
N LEU A 388 -9.21 -9.18 -41.39
CA LEU A 388 -8.88 -10.02 -40.23
C LEU A 388 -7.78 -11.05 -40.54
N ARG A 389 -7.79 -11.64 -41.72
CA ARG A 389 -6.73 -12.54 -42.20
C ARG A 389 -5.41 -11.81 -42.39
N THR A 390 -5.45 -10.58 -42.89
CA THR A 390 -4.23 -9.76 -43.06
C THR A 390 -3.56 -9.46 -41.72
N ILE A 391 -4.31 -9.04 -40.73
CA ILE A 391 -3.76 -8.74 -39.40
C ILE A 391 -3.36 -9.99 -38.62
N ASP A 392 -3.90 -11.16 -38.95
CA ASP A 392 -3.51 -12.44 -38.36
C ASP A 392 -2.19 -12.93 -38.94
N LEU A 393 -2.02 -12.89 -40.27
CA LEU A 393 -0.83 -13.41 -40.96
C LEU A 393 0.34 -12.43 -40.97
N CYS A 394 0.08 -11.11 -41.08
CA CYS A 394 1.11 -10.07 -40.97
C CYS A 394 1.29 -9.64 -39.52
N ASN A 395 1.85 -10.56 -38.71
CA ASN A 395 1.93 -10.42 -37.27
C ASN A 395 3.03 -11.31 -36.67
N ASP A 396 3.79 -10.80 -35.70
CA ASP A 396 4.85 -11.53 -35.02
C ASP A 396 4.47 -12.05 -33.63
N SER A 397 3.32 -11.61 -33.11
CA SER A 397 2.85 -11.99 -31.80
C SER A 397 2.13 -13.35 -31.81
N GLN A 398 2.23 -14.06 -30.70
CA GLN A 398 1.51 -15.30 -30.48
C GLN A 398 0.59 -15.18 -29.29
N LEU A 399 -0.62 -15.70 -29.43
CA LEU A 399 -1.59 -15.82 -28.35
C LEU A 399 -1.45 -17.21 -27.74
N ILE A 400 -1.07 -17.27 -26.47
CA ILE A 400 -0.83 -18.52 -25.74
C ILE A 400 -1.67 -18.57 -24.47
N LYS A 401 -1.95 -19.79 -24.00
CA LYS A 401 -2.59 -20.02 -22.71
C LYS A 401 -1.54 -20.51 -21.73
N ASP A 402 -1.38 -19.80 -20.60
CA ASP A 402 -0.41 -20.21 -19.59
C ASP A 402 -0.91 -21.42 -18.77
N GLU A 403 -0.06 -21.94 -17.86
CA GLU A 403 -0.36 -23.09 -17.02
C GLU A 403 -1.57 -22.86 -16.08
N SER A 404 -1.87 -21.59 -15.75
CA SER A 404 -3.03 -21.19 -14.95
C SER A 404 -4.32 -21.07 -15.77
N GLY A 405 -4.23 -21.22 -17.10
CA GLY A 405 -5.35 -21.08 -18.02
C GLY A 405 -5.64 -19.66 -18.46
N LEU A 406 -4.79 -18.70 -18.13
CA LEU A 406 -4.91 -17.30 -18.57
C LEU A 406 -4.31 -17.12 -19.96
N TRP A 407 -4.95 -16.27 -20.76
CA TRP A 407 -4.46 -15.89 -22.08
C TRP A 407 -3.37 -14.83 -21.96
N LYS A 408 -2.27 -15.03 -22.69
CA LYS A 408 -1.12 -14.12 -22.74
C LYS A 408 -0.64 -13.92 -24.17
N ILE A 409 -0.02 -12.77 -24.41
CA ILE A 409 0.65 -12.45 -25.67
C ILE A 409 2.15 -12.61 -25.48
N THR A 410 2.79 -13.27 -26.46
CA THR A 410 4.23 -13.25 -26.66
C THR A 410 4.51 -12.38 -27.88
N GLY A 411 5.22 -11.28 -27.72
CA GLY A 411 5.47 -10.29 -28.76
C GLY A 411 5.00 -8.87 -28.40
N GLY A 412 4.89 -7.99 -29.38
CA GLY A 412 4.47 -6.60 -29.16
C GLY A 412 2.99 -6.47 -28.74
N PRO A 413 2.62 -5.57 -27.79
CA PRO A 413 1.22 -5.39 -27.38
C PRO A 413 0.28 -4.97 -28.51
N THR A 414 0.78 -4.19 -29.46
CA THR A 414 0.01 -3.71 -30.63
C THR A 414 -0.34 -4.87 -31.56
N GLU A 415 0.65 -5.69 -31.91
CA GLU A 415 0.49 -6.87 -32.75
C GLU A 415 -0.36 -7.91 -32.01
N GLY A 416 -0.16 -8.05 -30.70
CA GLY A 416 -0.96 -8.92 -29.83
C GLY A 416 -2.44 -8.58 -29.85
N ALA A 417 -2.79 -7.28 -29.80
CA ALA A 417 -4.19 -6.83 -29.89
C ALA A 417 -4.84 -7.22 -31.23
N LEU A 418 -4.10 -7.10 -32.34
CA LEU A 418 -4.56 -7.53 -33.67
C LEU A 418 -4.74 -9.06 -33.73
N LYS A 419 -3.83 -9.81 -33.11
CA LYS A 419 -3.92 -11.28 -33.04
C LYS A 419 -5.15 -11.74 -32.24
N VAL A 420 -5.44 -11.09 -31.12
CA VAL A 420 -6.65 -11.35 -30.33
C VAL A 420 -7.92 -11.02 -31.11
N LEU A 421 -7.93 -9.91 -31.86
CA LEU A 421 -9.06 -9.55 -32.71
C LEU A 421 -9.34 -10.63 -33.76
N ALA A 422 -8.31 -11.10 -34.46
CA ALA A 422 -8.46 -12.18 -35.44
C ALA A 422 -8.94 -13.50 -34.83
N ALA A 423 -8.48 -13.82 -33.61
CA ALA A 423 -8.86 -15.02 -32.90
C ALA A 423 -10.32 -15.01 -32.34
N LYS A 424 -11.00 -13.85 -32.32
CA LYS A 424 -12.41 -13.77 -31.90
C LYS A 424 -13.38 -14.36 -32.94
N VAL A 425 -12.91 -14.57 -34.16
CA VAL A 425 -13.73 -15.13 -35.24
C VAL A 425 -13.08 -16.35 -35.86
N THR A 426 -13.89 -17.26 -36.38
CA THR A 426 -13.41 -18.43 -37.15
C THR A 426 -13.18 -17.98 -38.57
N LEU A 427 -11.92 -17.79 -38.96
CA LEU A 427 -11.56 -17.53 -40.34
C LEU A 427 -11.70 -18.77 -41.24
N SER A 428 -12.03 -18.56 -42.49
CA SER A 428 -12.13 -19.66 -43.48
C SER A 428 -10.80 -20.42 -43.60
N PRO A 429 -10.81 -21.75 -43.60
CA PRO A 429 -9.59 -22.51 -43.78
C PRO A 429 -8.92 -22.20 -45.12
N ALA A 430 -7.65 -21.79 -45.09
CA ALA A 430 -6.81 -21.57 -46.27
C ALA A 430 -5.44 -22.17 -46.04
N SER A 431 -4.86 -22.81 -47.04
CA SER A 431 -3.45 -23.18 -47.02
C SER A 431 -2.61 -21.91 -47.08
N THR A 432 -1.79 -21.67 -46.11
CA THR A 432 -0.91 -20.48 -46.02
C THR A 432 0.55 -20.89 -45.87
N GLU A 433 1.45 -20.33 -46.64
CA GLU A 433 2.88 -20.56 -46.57
C GLU A 433 3.63 -19.23 -46.62
N LEU A 434 4.37 -18.93 -45.54
CA LEU A 434 5.21 -17.75 -45.49
C LEU A 434 6.43 -17.89 -46.38
N ARG A 435 6.62 -16.97 -47.31
CA ARG A 435 7.74 -16.95 -48.25
C ARG A 435 8.86 -16.00 -47.84
N SER A 436 8.49 -14.77 -47.49
CA SER A 436 9.41 -13.72 -47.09
C SER A 436 8.76 -12.71 -46.14
N LYS A 437 9.57 -11.95 -45.43
CA LYS A 437 9.08 -11.04 -44.43
C LYS A 437 10.00 -9.84 -44.28
N ILE A 438 9.43 -8.65 -44.18
CA ILE A 438 10.05 -7.42 -43.68
C ILE A 438 9.54 -7.21 -42.24
N PRO A 439 10.40 -7.37 -41.21
CA PRO A 439 9.98 -7.16 -39.80
C PRO A 439 9.65 -5.67 -39.60
N PHE A 440 8.91 -5.39 -38.48
CA PHE A 440 8.62 -4.01 -38.12
C PHE A 440 9.89 -3.22 -37.85
N ASP A 441 9.97 -2.05 -38.42
CA ASP A 441 11.04 -1.09 -38.18
C ASP A 441 10.45 0.29 -37.86
N SER A 442 10.95 0.94 -36.81
CA SER A 442 10.48 2.25 -36.36
C SER A 442 10.70 3.38 -37.36
N GLN A 443 11.73 3.24 -38.26
CA GLN A 443 12.00 4.20 -39.32
C GLN A 443 10.95 4.13 -40.42
N TYR A 444 10.55 2.91 -40.80
CA TYR A 444 9.55 2.66 -41.84
C TYR A 444 8.11 2.63 -41.28
N LYS A 445 7.91 2.35 -39.98
CA LYS A 445 6.64 2.26 -39.25
C LYS A 445 5.63 1.27 -39.83
N TYR A 446 6.11 0.23 -40.52
CA TYR A 446 5.29 -0.88 -40.99
C TYR A 446 6.06 -2.19 -40.91
N MET A 447 5.30 -3.30 -40.93
CA MET A 447 5.80 -4.62 -41.26
C MET A 447 5.07 -5.15 -42.49
N SER A 448 5.70 -6.10 -43.20
CA SER A 448 5.09 -6.72 -44.38
C SER A 448 5.51 -8.18 -44.48
N THR A 449 4.60 -9.02 -45.00
CA THR A 449 4.83 -10.45 -45.21
C THR A 449 4.35 -10.85 -46.58
N LEU A 450 5.11 -11.73 -47.26
CA LEU A 450 4.72 -12.38 -48.49
C LEU A 450 4.25 -13.79 -48.18
N TYR A 451 3.00 -14.04 -48.41
CA TYR A 451 2.39 -15.33 -48.25
C TYR A 451 1.87 -15.94 -49.55
N ARG A 452 2.01 -17.27 -49.67
CA ARG A 452 1.17 -18.03 -50.60
C ARG A 452 -0.14 -18.43 -49.86
N ILE A 453 -1.24 -17.91 -50.34
CA ILE A 453 -2.61 -18.20 -49.81
C ILE A 453 -3.37 -18.99 -50.88
N GLY A 454 -3.53 -20.30 -50.67
CA GLY A 454 -4.04 -21.19 -51.72
C GLY A 454 -3.08 -21.26 -52.90
N ASN A 455 -3.47 -20.71 -54.05
CA ASN A 455 -2.66 -20.64 -55.27
C ASN A 455 -2.13 -19.23 -55.62
N GLU A 456 -2.42 -18.24 -54.79
CA GLU A 456 -2.06 -16.85 -55.06
C GLU A 456 -0.96 -16.37 -54.10
N GLU A 457 0.07 -15.69 -54.67
CA GLU A 457 1.08 -14.98 -53.88
C GLU A 457 0.55 -13.60 -53.47
N THR A 458 0.54 -13.30 -52.20
CA THR A 458 -0.05 -12.08 -51.67
C THR A 458 0.88 -11.41 -50.70
N ILE A 459 1.10 -10.12 -50.83
CA ILE A 459 1.82 -9.27 -49.90
C ILE A 459 0.81 -8.67 -48.93
N LEU A 460 1.05 -8.86 -47.62
CA LEU A 460 0.24 -8.32 -46.54
C LEU A 460 1.06 -7.26 -45.78
N ILE A 461 0.40 -6.18 -45.35
CA ILE A 461 1.10 -5.05 -44.73
C ILE A 461 0.30 -4.57 -43.53
N THR A 462 0.93 -4.34 -42.39
CA THR A 462 0.36 -3.68 -41.22
C THR A 462 1.28 -2.54 -40.76
N GLY A 463 0.69 -1.40 -40.38
CA GLY A 463 1.54 -0.26 -39.98
C GLY A 463 0.78 1.00 -39.63
N ALA A 464 1.54 2.08 -39.45
CA ALA A 464 0.96 3.38 -39.14
C ALA A 464 0.13 3.93 -40.33
N PRO A 465 -1.09 4.44 -40.07
CA PRO A 465 -1.99 4.91 -41.16
C PRO A 465 -1.35 5.97 -42.04
N ASP A 466 -0.63 6.93 -41.46
CA ASP A 466 0.06 8.02 -42.17
C ASP A 466 1.11 7.54 -43.15
N VAL A 467 1.69 6.36 -42.93
CA VAL A 467 2.65 5.74 -43.86
C VAL A 467 1.92 4.94 -44.91
N LEU A 468 0.91 4.11 -44.51
CA LEU A 468 0.19 3.27 -45.45
C LEU A 468 -0.59 4.11 -46.48
N PHE A 469 -1.15 5.27 -46.12
CA PHE A 469 -1.83 6.18 -47.04
C PHE A 469 -0.90 6.68 -48.16
N ARG A 470 0.40 6.85 -47.88
CA ARG A 470 1.37 7.23 -48.92
C ARG A 470 1.69 6.10 -49.90
N LEU A 471 1.54 4.85 -49.47
CA LEU A 471 1.79 3.65 -50.25
C LEU A 471 0.53 3.21 -51.04
N CYS A 472 -0.69 3.50 -50.50
CA CYS A 472 -1.94 3.09 -51.07
C CYS A 472 -2.46 4.09 -52.10
N GLN A 473 -2.88 3.58 -53.26
CA GLN A 473 -3.57 4.34 -54.31
C GLN A 473 -5.07 4.02 -54.33
N HIS A 474 -5.44 2.86 -53.83
CA HIS A 474 -6.80 2.33 -53.81
C HIS A 474 -7.17 1.84 -52.43
N GLN A 475 -8.48 1.76 -52.19
CA GLN A 475 -9.09 1.10 -51.08
C GLN A 475 -9.97 -0.07 -51.52
N GLN A 476 -10.07 -1.10 -50.73
CA GLN A 476 -10.99 -2.21 -50.96
C GLN A 476 -12.34 -1.89 -50.34
N THR A 477 -13.39 -2.10 -51.09
CA THR A 477 -14.79 -2.09 -50.63
C THR A 477 -15.41 -3.47 -50.83
N ASP A 478 -16.61 -3.70 -50.28
CA ASP A 478 -17.37 -4.94 -50.53
C ASP A 478 -17.81 -5.04 -52.00
N HIS A 479 -17.76 -3.92 -52.73
CA HIS A 479 -18.15 -3.84 -54.16
C HIS A 479 -16.96 -3.90 -55.12
N GLY A 480 -15.73 -3.85 -54.62
CA GLY A 480 -14.54 -3.90 -55.45
C GLY A 480 -13.47 -2.88 -55.03
N LEU A 481 -12.60 -2.53 -56.00
CA LEU A 481 -11.51 -1.56 -55.78
C LEU A 481 -11.98 -0.17 -56.13
N GLU A 482 -11.74 0.80 -55.26
CA GLU A 482 -12.03 2.21 -55.46
C GLU A 482 -10.76 3.06 -55.23
N PRO A 483 -10.69 4.24 -55.77
CA PRO A 483 -9.63 5.20 -55.40
C PRO A 483 -9.64 5.46 -53.90
N LEU A 484 -8.47 5.67 -53.30
CA LEU A 484 -8.36 5.96 -51.85
C LEU A 484 -9.04 7.27 -51.50
N ASP A 485 -10.09 7.20 -50.62
CA ASP A 485 -10.76 8.38 -50.05
C ASP A 485 -10.00 8.83 -48.79
N GLN A 486 -8.82 9.47 -48.99
CA GLN A 486 -7.99 9.92 -47.90
C GLN A 486 -8.73 10.85 -46.91
N PRO A 487 -9.58 11.81 -47.33
CA PRO A 487 -10.35 12.64 -46.41
C PRO A 487 -11.28 11.87 -45.47
N TYR A 488 -11.93 10.81 -45.94
CA TYR A 488 -12.76 9.92 -45.10
C TYR A 488 -11.93 9.25 -44.03
N TRP A 489 -10.78 8.69 -44.38
CA TRP A 489 -9.91 7.98 -43.45
C TRP A 489 -9.30 8.92 -42.41
N GLU A 490 -8.85 10.10 -42.83
CA GLU A 490 -8.30 11.10 -41.90
C GLU A 490 -9.36 11.59 -40.91
N ALA A 491 -10.60 11.82 -41.37
CA ALA A 491 -11.73 12.19 -40.51
C ALA A 491 -12.03 11.09 -39.47
N LYS A 492 -12.02 9.81 -39.89
CA LYS A 492 -12.22 8.67 -38.99
C LYS A 492 -11.08 8.50 -37.99
N ILE A 493 -9.85 8.66 -38.42
CA ILE A 493 -8.69 8.63 -37.52
C ILE A 493 -8.83 9.73 -36.47
N GLU A 494 -9.19 10.95 -36.86
CA GLU A 494 -9.34 12.06 -35.94
C GLU A 494 -10.49 11.82 -34.94
N GLU A 495 -11.63 11.27 -35.41
CA GLU A 495 -12.77 10.91 -34.57
C GLU A 495 -12.35 9.93 -33.47
N TYR A 496 -11.74 8.81 -33.82
CA TYR A 496 -11.37 7.76 -32.87
C TYR A 496 -10.12 8.08 -32.07
N ALA A 497 -9.21 8.89 -32.60
CA ALA A 497 -8.07 9.41 -31.84
C ALA A 497 -8.52 10.35 -30.72
N ARG A 498 -9.62 11.14 -30.91
CA ARG A 498 -10.25 11.93 -29.84
C ARG A 498 -10.84 11.04 -28.72
N GLU A 499 -11.25 9.81 -29.05
CA GLU A 499 -11.67 8.81 -28.07
C GLU A 499 -10.48 8.12 -27.37
N GLY A 500 -9.25 8.47 -27.71
CA GLY A 500 -8.03 7.93 -27.12
C GLY A 500 -7.54 6.64 -27.75
N LEU A 501 -8.07 6.24 -28.91
CA LEU A 501 -7.68 5.04 -29.62
C LEU A 501 -6.38 5.27 -30.40
N ARG A 502 -5.47 4.32 -30.34
CA ARG A 502 -4.30 4.21 -31.20
C ARG A 502 -4.68 3.49 -32.47
N MET A 503 -4.36 4.08 -33.62
CA MET A 503 -4.79 3.59 -34.91
C MET A 503 -3.69 2.78 -35.60
N VAL A 504 -4.02 1.61 -36.16
CA VAL A 504 -3.14 0.75 -36.97
C VAL A 504 -3.87 0.34 -38.22
N ALA A 505 -3.27 0.60 -39.36
CA ALA A 505 -3.85 0.27 -40.67
C ALA A 505 -3.36 -1.09 -41.17
N ALA A 506 -4.20 -1.73 -42.00
CA ALA A 506 -3.85 -2.94 -42.72
C ALA A 506 -4.11 -2.77 -44.22
N ALA A 507 -3.22 -3.27 -45.05
CA ALA A 507 -3.28 -3.19 -46.49
C ALA A 507 -2.75 -4.49 -47.13
N TRP A 508 -3.05 -4.67 -48.39
CA TRP A 508 -2.57 -5.81 -49.14
C TRP A 508 -2.19 -5.44 -50.57
N LYS A 509 -1.50 -6.35 -51.24
CA LYS A 509 -1.14 -6.21 -52.64
C LYS A 509 -0.98 -7.61 -53.28
N PRO A 510 -1.48 -7.88 -54.52
CA PRO A 510 -1.14 -9.10 -55.22
C PRO A 510 0.37 -9.05 -55.56
N ALA A 511 1.06 -10.13 -55.30
CA ALA A 511 2.46 -10.28 -55.62
C ALA A 511 2.64 -10.70 -57.09
N ALA A 512 3.84 -10.57 -57.62
CA ALA A 512 4.17 -11.08 -58.97
C ALA A 512 4.20 -12.62 -58.93
N ASP A 513 3.82 -13.25 -60.04
CA ASP A 513 3.85 -14.71 -60.18
C ASP A 513 5.28 -15.25 -59.88
N GLY A 514 5.34 -16.17 -58.86
CA GLY A 514 6.59 -16.80 -58.46
C GLY A 514 7.54 -15.92 -57.63
N GLN A 515 7.05 -14.82 -57.06
CA GLN A 515 7.85 -13.97 -56.15
C GLN A 515 8.16 -14.74 -54.84
N THR A 516 9.43 -14.86 -54.49
CA THR A 516 9.96 -15.54 -53.30
C THR A 516 10.57 -14.63 -52.29
N GLU A 517 10.95 -13.43 -52.65
CA GLU A 517 11.58 -12.41 -51.82
C GLU A 517 10.73 -11.15 -51.77
N LEU A 518 10.75 -10.44 -50.63
CA LEU A 518 10.05 -9.19 -50.42
C LEU A 518 11.03 -8.09 -50.06
N THR A 519 10.95 -6.97 -50.74
CA THR A 519 11.78 -5.79 -50.53
C THR A 519 10.90 -4.54 -50.35
N HIS A 520 11.47 -3.47 -49.80
CA HIS A 520 10.77 -2.18 -49.62
C HIS A 520 10.35 -1.58 -50.97
N GLN A 521 11.06 -1.90 -52.06
CA GLN A 521 10.70 -1.43 -53.43
C GLN A 521 9.39 -2.03 -53.92
N ASP A 522 9.08 -3.26 -53.55
CA ASP A 522 7.83 -3.94 -53.90
C ASP A 522 6.58 -3.26 -53.38
N LEU A 523 6.71 -2.44 -52.29
CA LEU A 523 5.62 -1.75 -51.63
C LEU A 523 5.36 -0.33 -52.13
N GLN A 524 6.18 0.22 -53.04
CA GLN A 524 6.07 1.60 -53.52
C GLN A 524 4.83 1.91 -54.35
N HIS A 525 4.24 0.87 -54.99
CA HIS A 525 3.06 1.03 -55.87
C HIS A 525 2.10 -0.17 -55.74
N GLY A 526 0.83 0.09 -56.00
CA GLY A 526 -0.18 -0.95 -56.09
C GLY A 526 -0.67 -1.53 -54.77
N VAL A 527 -0.34 -0.88 -53.67
CA VAL A 527 -0.88 -1.26 -52.32
C VAL A 527 -2.30 -0.78 -52.18
N ILE A 528 -3.17 -1.64 -51.59
CA ILE A 528 -4.61 -1.44 -51.45
C ILE A 528 -4.95 -1.44 -49.98
N LEU A 529 -5.57 -0.37 -49.48
CA LEU A 529 -5.98 -0.25 -48.09
C LEU A 529 -7.22 -1.15 -47.83
N LEU A 530 -7.17 -1.91 -46.74
CA LEU A 530 -8.28 -2.74 -46.29
C LEU A 530 -9.09 -2.11 -45.17
N GLY A 531 -8.39 -1.50 -44.19
CA GLY A 531 -9.05 -0.93 -43.03
C GLY A 531 -8.06 -0.52 -41.93
N ILE A 532 -8.63 0.00 -40.86
CA ILE A 532 -7.88 0.51 -39.70
C ILE A 532 -8.46 -0.08 -38.41
N ALA A 533 -7.63 -0.57 -37.50
CA ALA A 533 -8.03 -0.91 -36.13
C ALA A 533 -7.74 0.27 -35.20
N GLY A 534 -8.73 0.59 -34.38
CA GLY A 534 -8.56 1.48 -33.24
C GLY A 534 -8.44 0.67 -31.94
N MET A 535 -7.36 0.86 -31.20
CA MET A 535 -7.07 0.09 -30.00
C MET A 535 -6.67 0.96 -28.82
N MET A 536 -6.90 0.46 -27.61
CA MET A 536 -6.51 1.13 -26.37
C MET A 536 -6.21 0.11 -25.28
N ASP A 537 -5.54 0.56 -24.23
CA ASP A 537 -5.43 -0.14 -22.97
C ASP A 537 -6.63 0.26 -22.09
N PRO A 538 -7.63 -0.62 -21.89
CA PRO A 538 -8.89 -0.25 -21.25
C PRO A 538 -8.72 -0.07 -19.74
N PRO A 539 -9.52 0.81 -19.11
CA PRO A 539 -9.58 0.94 -17.67
C PRO A 539 -10.09 -0.35 -17.02
N ARG A 540 -9.54 -0.67 -15.85
CA ARG A 540 -10.04 -1.81 -15.03
C ARG A 540 -11.45 -1.51 -14.52
N PRO A 541 -12.43 -2.41 -14.65
CA PRO A 541 -13.79 -2.23 -14.12
C PRO A 541 -13.80 -1.95 -12.61
N GLU A 542 -12.92 -2.64 -11.86
CA GLU A 542 -12.77 -2.47 -10.42
C GLU A 542 -12.22 -1.08 -10.08
N ALA A 543 -11.32 -0.54 -10.90
CA ALA A 543 -10.76 0.80 -10.70
C ALA A 543 -11.84 1.88 -10.88
N ILE A 544 -12.75 1.74 -11.86
CA ILE A 544 -13.86 2.67 -12.06
C ILE A 544 -14.73 2.74 -10.79
N THR A 545 -15.10 1.57 -10.24
CA THR A 545 -15.90 1.49 -9.01
C THR A 545 -15.14 2.09 -7.82
N ALA A 546 -13.87 1.76 -7.66
CA ALA A 546 -13.04 2.22 -6.56
C ALA A 546 -12.77 3.73 -6.60
N ILE A 547 -12.60 4.32 -7.79
CA ILE A 547 -12.47 5.77 -7.97
C ILE A 547 -13.78 6.45 -7.56
N GLY A 548 -14.93 5.90 -7.96
CA GLY A 548 -16.24 6.39 -7.52
C GLY A 548 -16.37 6.38 -5.99
N ASP A 549 -15.95 5.30 -5.31
CA ASP A 549 -15.91 5.20 -3.86
C ASP A 549 -14.99 6.26 -3.23
N CYS A 550 -13.80 6.48 -3.81
CA CYS A 550 -12.86 7.51 -3.34
C CYS A 550 -13.44 8.92 -3.46
N LEU A 551 -14.05 9.26 -4.59
CA LEU A 551 -14.69 10.56 -4.82
C LEU A 551 -15.86 10.79 -3.85
N GLN A 552 -16.71 9.78 -3.60
CA GLN A 552 -17.77 9.85 -2.59
C GLN A 552 -17.20 10.04 -1.19
N ALA A 553 -16.01 9.49 -0.92
CA ALA A 553 -15.29 9.65 0.32
C ALA A 553 -14.56 11.00 0.44
N GLY A 554 -14.72 11.91 -0.54
CA GLY A 554 -14.04 13.20 -0.59
C GLY A 554 -12.55 13.11 -0.92
N ILE A 555 -12.08 12.01 -1.48
CA ILE A 555 -10.69 11.80 -1.88
C ILE A 555 -10.58 12.08 -3.37
N ARG A 556 -9.71 13.00 -3.75
CA ARG A 556 -9.45 13.31 -5.15
C ARG A 556 -8.49 12.28 -5.73
N VAL A 557 -8.79 11.81 -6.93
CA VAL A 557 -7.90 10.92 -7.68
C VAL A 557 -7.31 11.70 -8.84
N LYS A 558 -5.98 11.69 -8.95
CA LYS A 558 -5.21 12.32 -10.01
C LYS A 558 -4.48 11.27 -10.81
N MET A 559 -4.63 11.33 -12.13
CA MET A 559 -3.93 10.45 -13.06
C MET A 559 -2.68 11.15 -13.58
N ILE A 560 -1.55 10.48 -13.47
CA ILE A 560 -0.24 10.94 -13.95
C ILE A 560 0.27 9.92 -14.95
N THR A 561 0.63 10.35 -16.17
CA THR A 561 1.00 9.42 -17.25
C THR A 561 2.02 10.02 -18.24
N GLY A 562 2.83 9.17 -18.85
CA GLY A 562 3.65 9.52 -20.02
C GLY A 562 2.87 9.63 -21.33
N ASP A 563 1.59 9.25 -21.36
CA ASP A 563 0.75 9.25 -22.55
C ASP A 563 0.45 10.64 -23.11
N HIS A 564 -0.04 10.64 -24.37
CA HIS A 564 -0.53 11.84 -25.00
C HIS A 564 -1.76 12.40 -24.25
N PRO A 565 -1.91 13.74 -24.12
CA PRO A 565 -3.01 14.37 -23.39
C PRO A 565 -4.42 13.90 -23.79
N GLN A 566 -4.66 13.70 -25.09
CA GLN A 566 -5.94 13.21 -25.60
C GLN A 566 -6.30 11.82 -25.07
N THR A 567 -5.36 10.88 -25.13
CA THR A 567 -5.51 9.53 -24.59
C THR A 567 -5.76 9.57 -23.08
N ALA A 568 -4.97 10.37 -22.35
CA ALA A 568 -5.13 10.56 -20.92
C ALA A 568 -6.51 11.10 -20.54
N MET A 569 -7.01 12.11 -21.27
CA MET A 569 -8.35 12.67 -21.06
C MET A 569 -9.46 11.66 -21.33
N SER A 570 -9.35 10.87 -22.40
CA SER A 570 -10.34 9.84 -22.73
C SER A 570 -10.43 8.78 -21.64
N ILE A 571 -9.28 8.24 -21.19
CA ILE A 571 -9.24 7.26 -20.11
C ILE A 571 -9.70 7.86 -18.78
N GLY A 572 -9.32 9.10 -18.48
CA GLY A 572 -9.78 9.82 -17.29
C GLY A 572 -11.32 10.00 -17.28
N LYS A 573 -11.92 10.27 -18.43
CA LYS A 573 -13.38 10.34 -18.59
C LYS A 573 -14.04 8.98 -18.33
N MET A 574 -13.48 7.89 -18.85
CA MET A 574 -14.01 6.54 -18.60
C MET A 574 -13.89 6.14 -17.13
N LEU A 575 -12.83 6.56 -16.45
CA LEU A 575 -12.59 6.33 -15.02
C LEU A 575 -13.41 7.24 -14.10
N GLY A 576 -14.04 8.30 -14.64
CA GLY A 576 -14.74 9.30 -13.84
C GLY A 576 -13.79 10.22 -13.05
N ILE A 577 -12.52 10.35 -13.47
CA ILE A 577 -11.55 11.24 -12.84
C ILE A 577 -11.80 12.68 -13.26
N GLY A 578 -12.09 13.53 -12.30
CA GLY A 578 -12.11 14.99 -12.40
C GLY A 578 -13.04 15.59 -13.45
N ASN A 579 -12.81 16.86 -13.75
CA ASN A 579 -13.37 17.53 -14.93
C ASN A 579 -12.54 17.11 -16.15
N ALA A 580 -12.84 15.96 -16.72
CA ALA A 580 -12.10 15.29 -17.80
C ALA A 580 -11.89 16.12 -19.08
N GLY A 581 -12.22 17.41 -19.06
CA GLY A 581 -12.02 18.31 -20.20
C GLY A 581 -10.64 18.98 -20.27
N ASN A 582 -9.80 18.88 -19.24
CA ASN A 582 -8.53 19.60 -19.18
C ASN A 582 -7.40 18.71 -18.61
N ALA A 583 -6.43 18.40 -19.44
CA ALA A 583 -5.16 17.84 -19.02
C ALA A 583 -4.06 18.91 -19.10
N ILE A 584 -3.05 18.81 -18.23
CA ILE A 584 -1.84 19.61 -18.28
C ILE A 584 -0.64 18.73 -18.64
N THR A 585 0.29 19.26 -19.41
CA THR A 585 1.45 18.52 -19.89
C THR A 585 2.69 18.78 -19.03
N GLY A 586 3.65 17.81 -18.98
CA GLY A 586 4.93 17.98 -18.30
C GLY A 586 5.68 19.23 -18.77
N ARG A 587 5.68 19.53 -20.08
CA ARG A 587 6.30 20.75 -20.64
C ARG A 587 5.70 22.05 -20.06
N GLU A 588 4.38 22.06 -19.78
CA GLU A 588 3.74 23.21 -19.13
C GLU A 588 4.11 23.28 -17.65
N LEU A 589 4.30 22.13 -16.99
CA LEU A 589 4.73 22.07 -15.58
C LEU A 589 6.19 22.50 -15.39
N GLU A 590 7.08 22.19 -16.32
CA GLU A 590 8.51 22.53 -16.25
C GLU A 590 8.74 24.04 -16.13
N VAL A 591 7.92 24.87 -16.78
CA VAL A 591 8.08 26.33 -16.82
C VAL A 591 7.38 27.04 -15.64
N MET A 592 6.64 26.30 -14.79
CA MET A 592 5.91 26.84 -13.64
C MET A 592 6.83 27.00 -12.42
N ASP A 593 6.67 28.14 -11.73
CA ASP A 593 7.20 28.29 -10.37
C ASP A 593 6.37 27.47 -9.35
N ASP A 594 6.85 27.35 -8.10
CA ASP A 594 6.21 26.53 -7.06
C ASP A 594 4.78 27.00 -6.73
N THR A 595 4.48 28.29 -6.85
CA THR A 595 3.16 28.84 -6.59
C THR A 595 2.19 28.45 -7.71
N GLN A 596 2.59 28.64 -8.96
CA GLN A 596 1.84 28.28 -10.14
C GLN A 596 1.62 26.76 -10.20
N LEU A 597 2.65 25.98 -9.89
CA LEU A 597 2.58 24.51 -9.83
C LEU A 597 1.58 24.05 -8.75
N SER A 598 1.59 24.70 -7.59
CA SER A 598 0.67 24.41 -6.49
C SER A 598 -0.79 24.72 -6.86
N GLU A 599 -1.05 25.77 -7.63
CA GLU A 599 -2.38 26.09 -8.17
C GLU A 599 -2.80 25.09 -9.26
N ALA A 600 -1.90 24.76 -10.18
CA ALA A 600 -2.13 23.76 -11.21
C ALA A 600 -2.42 22.38 -10.60
N ALA A 601 -1.66 21.97 -9.58
CA ALA A 601 -1.88 20.72 -8.88
C ALA A 601 -3.25 20.62 -8.19
N GLN A 602 -3.85 21.76 -7.79
CA GLN A 602 -5.23 21.78 -7.30
C GLN A 602 -6.27 21.78 -8.43
N LYS A 603 -6.00 22.45 -9.53
CA LYS A 603 -6.97 22.69 -10.62
C LYS A 603 -7.13 21.46 -11.51
N PHE A 604 -6.03 20.79 -11.86
CA PHE A 604 -6.02 19.67 -12.80
C PHE A 604 -5.98 18.32 -12.06
N ASP A 605 -6.65 17.33 -12.65
CA ASP A 605 -6.63 15.95 -12.16
C ASP A 605 -5.99 14.96 -13.16
N ILE A 606 -5.62 15.46 -14.38
CA ILE A 606 -4.93 14.68 -15.40
C ILE A 606 -3.64 15.38 -15.79
N PHE A 607 -2.52 14.67 -15.64
CA PHE A 607 -1.17 15.12 -15.94
C PHE A 607 -0.58 14.18 -16.99
N ALA A 608 -0.30 14.72 -18.19
CA ALA A 608 0.13 13.96 -19.36
C ALA A 608 1.57 14.27 -19.75
N ARG A 609 2.29 13.31 -20.35
CA ARG A 609 3.70 13.44 -20.73
C ARG A 609 4.59 13.96 -19.60
N THR A 610 4.38 13.47 -18.39
CA THR A 610 5.12 13.87 -17.20
C THR A 610 6.43 13.11 -17.10
N SER A 611 7.47 13.82 -16.66
CA SER A 611 8.76 13.26 -16.27
C SER A 611 8.72 12.75 -14.82
N PRO A 612 9.71 11.95 -14.37
CA PRO A 612 9.86 11.56 -12.97
C PRO A 612 10.01 12.76 -12.02
N GLU A 613 10.70 13.82 -12.46
CA GLU A 613 10.86 15.05 -11.71
C GLU A 613 9.53 15.78 -11.52
N ASP A 614 8.67 15.80 -12.53
CA ASP A 614 7.33 16.37 -12.44
C ASP A 614 6.50 15.64 -11.39
N LYS A 615 6.56 14.28 -11.33
CA LYS A 615 5.88 13.48 -10.33
C LYS A 615 6.29 13.89 -8.90
N PHE A 616 7.58 14.06 -8.66
CA PHE A 616 8.12 14.49 -7.37
C PHE A 616 7.66 15.90 -7.00
N ARG A 617 7.78 16.87 -7.93
CA ARG A 617 7.35 18.26 -7.74
C ARG A 617 5.85 18.38 -7.48
N LEU A 618 5.02 17.60 -8.17
CA LEU A 618 3.57 17.55 -7.95
C LEU A 618 3.21 17.07 -6.54
N VAL A 619 3.90 16.05 -6.02
CA VAL A 619 3.69 15.58 -4.65
C VAL A 619 4.02 16.69 -3.65
N GLN A 620 5.16 17.36 -3.82
CA GLN A 620 5.55 18.48 -2.94
C GLN A 620 4.55 19.66 -3.03
N ALA A 621 4.08 19.99 -4.23
CA ALA A 621 3.10 21.05 -4.45
C ALA A 621 1.76 20.75 -3.74
N LEU A 622 1.29 19.51 -3.77
CA LEU A 622 0.09 19.08 -3.05
C LEU A 622 0.29 19.12 -1.53
N GLN A 623 1.44 18.63 -1.03
CA GLN A 623 1.79 18.66 0.39
C GLN A 623 1.92 20.10 0.93
N SER A 624 2.42 21.05 0.12
CA SER A 624 2.48 22.46 0.50
C SER A 624 1.09 23.07 0.77
N ARG A 625 0.05 22.52 0.12
CA ARG A 625 -1.36 22.86 0.33
C ARG A 625 -1.99 22.08 1.48
N LYS A 626 -1.20 21.27 2.21
CA LYS A 626 -1.62 20.46 3.36
C LYS A 626 -2.52 19.27 2.96
N GLU A 627 -2.44 18.86 1.71
CA GLU A 627 -3.03 17.60 1.29
C GLU A 627 -2.23 16.41 1.86
N VAL A 628 -2.90 15.33 2.17
CA VAL A 628 -2.29 14.03 2.49
C VAL A 628 -2.25 13.21 1.23
N VAL A 629 -1.06 13.04 0.69
CA VAL A 629 -0.85 12.52 -0.66
C VAL A 629 -0.45 11.05 -0.64
N GLY A 630 -1.25 10.21 -1.31
CA GLY A 630 -0.85 8.88 -1.74
C GLY A 630 -0.26 8.94 -3.15
N MET A 631 0.87 8.29 -3.40
CA MET A 631 1.50 8.21 -4.72
C MET A 631 1.75 6.77 -5.10
N THR A 632 1.29 6.35 -6.30
CA THR A 632 1.60 5.01 -6.84
C THR A 632 2.72 5.08 -7.85
N GLY A 633 3.47 3.99 -7.97
CA GLY A 633 4.49 3.83 -9.00
C GLY A 633 5.02 2.40 -9.07
N ASP A 634 5.65 2.06 -10.20
CA ASP A 634 6.24 0.74 -10.45
C ASP A 634 7.72 0.82 -10.89
N GLY A 635 8.15 1.95 -11.47
CA GLY A 635 9.51 2.18 -11.95
C GLY A 635 10.45 2.76 -10.89
N VAL A 636 11.75 2.56 -11.07
CA VAL A 636 12.80 3.19 -10.22
C VAL A 636 12.67 4.71 -10.22
N ASN A 637 12.28 5.28 -11.34
CA ASN A 637 12.05 6.70 -11.53
C ASN A 637 10.93 7.28 -10.66
N ASP A 638 10.01 6.44 -10.19
CA ASP A 638 8.94 6.84 -9.28
C ASP A 638 9.36 6.84 -7.81
N ALA A 639 10.45 6.15 -7.47
CA ALA A 639 10.89 5.96 -6.09
C ALA A 639 11.10 7.26 -5.31
N PRO A 640 11.66 8.36 -5.87
CA PRO A 640 11.73 9.64 -5.17
C PRO A 640 10.35 10.21 -4.83
N ALA A 641 9.40 10.16 -5.75
CA ALA A 641 8.04 10.65 -5.55
C ALA A 641 7.28 9.79 -4.53
N LEU A 642 7.45 8.45 -4.56
CA LEU A 642 6.87 7.54 -3.56
C LEU A 642 7.42 7.81 -2.17
N LYS A 643 8.73 8.04 -2.05
CA LYS A 643 9.38 8.32 -0.76
C LYS A 643 8.97 9.67 -0.19
N GLN A 644 8.74 10.66 -1.04
CA GLN A 644 8.27 12.00 -0.66
C GLN A 644 6.82 12.00 -0.21
N ALA A 645 5.95 11.20 -0.83
CA ALA A 645 4.54 11.12 -0.51
C ALA A 645 4.29 10.75 0.96
N ASP A 646 3.13 11.14 1.50
CA ASP A 646 2.70 10.73 2.84
C ASP A 646 2.46 9.22 2.91
N VAL A 647 2.01 8.62 1.78
CA VAL A 647 1.93 7.18 1.58
C VAL A 647 2.46 6.82 0.20
N GLY A 648 3.66 6.28 0.13
CA GLY A 648 4.18 5.67 -1.10
C GLY A 648 3.59 4.29 -1.31
N ILE A 649 3.12 4.01 -2.53
CA ILE A 649 2.41 2.78 -2.89
C ILE A 649 3.11 2.14 -4.09
N ALA A 650 3.74 0.98 -3.90
CA ALA A 650 4.40 0.26 -4.98
C ALA A 650 3.55 -0.87 -5.53
N MET A 651 3.73 -1.18 -6.81
CA MET A 651 3.20 -2.39 -7.43
C MET A 651 4.00 -3.61 -6.97
N GLY A 652 3.33 -4.72 -6.71
CA GLY A 652 3.95 -5.95 -6.20
C GLY A 652 4.45 -6.87 -7.30
N ILE A 653 3.71 -6.94 -8.42
CA ILE A 653 4.01 -7.79 -9.59
C ILE A 653 5.00 -7.06 -10.50
N LYS A 654 4.65 -5.84 -10.95
CA LYS A 654 5.45 -5.04 -11.89
C LYS A 654 6.48 -4.17 -11.19
N GLY A 655 6.24 -3.77 -9.93
CA GLY A 655 7.11 -2.85 -9.21
C GLY A 655 8.53 -3.39 -9.01
N THR A 656 9.51 -2.51 -9.18
CA THR A 656 10.93 -2.83 -8.95
C THR A 656 11.22 -2.97 -7.45
N GLU A 657 12.31 -3.63 -7.08
CA GLU A 657 12.71 -3.76 -5.69
C GLU A 657 12.97 -2.38 -5.05
N VAL A 658 13.55 -1.43 -5.81
CA VAL A 658 13.74 -0.05 -5.33
C VAL A 658 12.41 0.64 -5.03
N THR A 659 11.43 0.49 -5.92
CA THR A 659 10.09 1.06 -5.73
C THR A 659 9.42 0.46 -4.50
N LYS A 660 9.49 -0.87 -4.36
CA LYS A 660 8.99 -1.58 -3.19
C LYS A 660 9.72 -1.14 -1.91
N GLU A 661 11.05 -0.93 -1.96
CA GLU A 661 11.82 -0.43 -0.82
C GLU A 661 11.48 1.02 -0.45
N ALA A 662 11.24 1.88 -1.42
CA ALA A 662 10.85 3.28 -1.21
C ALA A 662 9.43 3.41 -0.63
N ALA A 663 8.54 2.47 -0.95
CA ALA A 663 7.12 2.52 -0.62
C ALA A 663 6.82 2.20 0.85
N ASP A 664 5.68 2.69 1.32
CA ASP A 664 5.09 2.36 2.63
C ASP A 664 4.07 1.22 2.53
N MET A 665 3.50 1.01 1.33
CA MET A 665 2.54 -0.04 1.02
C MET A 665 2.89 -0.69 -0.33
N VAL A 666 2.69 -2.01 -0.44
CA VAL A 666 2.89 -2.78 -1.67
C VAL A 666 1.58 -3.49 -2.03
N LEU A 667 1.14 -3.36 -3.27
CA LEU A 667 -0.07 -4.02 -3.79
C LEU A 667 0.31 -5.35 -4.46
N THR A 668 -0.09 -6.49 -3.90
CA THR A 668 0.27 -7.80 -4.47
C THR A 668 -0.51 -8.17 -5.74
N ASP A 669 -1.50 -7.37 -6.12
CA ASP A 669 -2.35 -7.56 -7.31
C ASP A 669 -2.28 -6.40 -8.32
N ASP A 670 -1.43 -5.41 -8.06
CA ASP A 670 -1.27 -4.20 -8.87
C ASP A 670 -2.59 -3.49 -9.19
N ASN A 671 -3.59 -3.56 -8.28
CA ASN A 671 -4.94 -3.07 -8.54
C ASN A 671 -5.28 -1.84 -7.68
N PHE A 672 -5.75 -0.77 -8.33
CA PHE A 672 -6.18 0.45 -7.64
C PHE A 672 -7.31 0.21 -6.62
N ALA A 673 -8.20 -0.75 -6.86
CA ALA A 673 -9.29 -1.09 -5.93
C ALA A 673 -8.78 -1.53 -4.56
N THR A 674 -7.59 -2.12 -4.50
CA THR A 674 -6.92 -2.49 -3.25
C THR A 674 -6.52 -1.25 -2.44
N ILE A 675 -6.18 -0.13 -3.10
CA ILE A 675 -5.90 1.15 -2.41
C ILE A 675 -7.16 1.67 -1.72
N ALA A 676 -8.29 1.69 -2.42
CA ALA A 676 -9.57 2.12 -1.83
C ALA A 676 -9.99 1.25 -0.63
N SER A 677 -9.74 -0.06 -0.70
CA SER A 677 -9.95 -0.99 0.40
C SER A 677 -9.02 -0.70 1.59
N ALA A 678 -7.75 -0.39 1.33
CA ALA A 678 -6.78 -0.01 2.36
C ALA A 678 -7.16 1.32 3.03
N VAL A 679 -7.65 2.31 2.28
CA VAL A 679 -8.17 3.56 2.84
C VAL A 679 -9.35 3.31 3.76
N ARG A 680 -10.32 2.48 3.34
CA ARG A 680 -11.47 2.08 4.15
C ARG A 680 -11.03 1.45 5.47
N GLU A 681 -10.07 0.55 5.41
CA GLU A 681 -9.52 -0.11 6.59
C GLU A 681 -8.75 0.87 7.48
N GLY A 682 -7.94 1.78 6.92
CA GLY A 682 -7.25 2.83 7.64
C GLY A 682 -8.21 3.74 8.42
N ARG A 683 -9.34 4.11 7.82
CA ARG A 683 -10.41 4.87 8.49
C ARG A 683 -11.03 4.08 9.63
N ARG A 684 -11.28 2.76 9.46
CA ARG A 684 -11.78 1.88 10.51
C ARG A 684 -10.83 1.81 11.70
N VAL A 685 -9.55 1.62 11.41
CA VAL A 685 -8.49 1.57 12.43
C VAL A 685 -8.43 2.86 13.22
N TYR A 686 -8.48 4.01 12.56
CA TYR A 686 -8.50 5.31 13.22
C TYR A 686 -9.75 5.53 14.09
N ASP A 687 -10.93 5.17 13.58
CA ASP A 687 -12.18 5.25 14.35
C ASP A 687 -12.10 4.40 15.62
N ASN A 688 -11.59 3.17 15.53
CA ASN A 688 -11.42 2.30 16.69
C ASN A 688 -10.39 2.84 17.67
N LEU A 689 -9.32 3.46 17.16
CA LEU A 689 -8.33 4.14 17.99
C LEU A 689 -8.96 5.32 18.76
N LYS A 690 -9.73 6.18 18.08
CA LYS A 690 -10.45 7.30 18.72
C LYS A 690 -11.43 6.80 19.77
N LYS A 691 -12.20 5.74 19.51
CA LYS A 691 -13.10 5.09 20.46
C LYS A 691 -12.36 4.61 21.72
N THR A 692 -11.19 4.02 21.52
CA THR A 692 -10.34 3.52 22.61
C THR A 692 -9.78 4.66 23.47
N ILE A 693 -9.31 5.74 22.85
CA ILE A 693 -8.84 6.93 23.58
C ILE A 693 -10.00 7.56 24.38
N LEU A 694 -11.17 7.70 23.76
CA LEU A 694 -12.39 8.21 24.42
C LEU A 694 -12.89 7.29 25.55
N PHE A 695 -12.51 6.01 25.56
CA PHE A 695 -12.75 5.11 26.66
C PHE A 695 -11.74 5.28 27.81
N ILE A 696 -10.45 5.27 27.49
CA ILE A 696 -9.37 5.27 28.49
C ILE A 696 -9.28 6.62 29.23
N MET A 697 -9.39 7.75 28.53
CA MET A 697 -9.18 9.06 29.15
C MET A 697 -10.20 9.40 30.26
N PRO A 698 -11.53 9.22 30.06
CA PRO A 698 -12.51 9.47 31.12
C PRO A 698 -12.34 8.52 32.32
N THR A 699 -11.96 7.25 32.06
CA THR A 699 -11.80 6.27 33.14
C THR A 699 -10.62 6.60 34.05
N ASN A 700 -9.50 7.07 33.48
CA ASN A 700 -8.35 7.53 34.26
C ASN A 700 -8.65 8.84 35.00
N LEU A 701 -9.36 9.78 34.34
CA LEU A 701 -9.80 10.99 35.00
C LEU A 701 -10.71 10.69 36.21
N ALA A 702 -11.61 9.72 36.09
CA ALA A 702 -12.50 9.33 37.17
C ALA A 702 -11.76 8.86 38.43
N GLN A 703 -10.71 8.02 38.21
CA GLN A 703 -9.86 7.54 39.30
C GLN A 703 -9.11 8.68 39.97
N GLY A 704 -8.49 9.58 39.17
CA GLY A 704 -7.79 10.75 39.69
C GLY A 704 -8.70 11.71 40.42
N LEU A 705 -9.89 12.01 39.87
CA LEU A 705 -10.89 12.87 40.51
C LEU A 705 -11.41 12.30 41.85
N LEU A 706 -11.61 10.98 41.94
CA LEU A 706 -12.02 10.35 43.18
C LEU A 706 -11.02 10.58 44.30
N ILE A 707 -9.70 10.46 43.99
CA ILE A 707 -8.62 10.73 44.94
C ILE A 707 -8.58 12.21 45.34
N ILE A 708 -8.72 13.10 44.33
CA ILE A 708 -8.73 14.55 44.57
C ILE A 708 -9.89 14.93 45.50
N ILE A 709 -11.10 14.43 45.23
CA ILE A 709 -12.31 14.72 46.03
C ILE A 709 -12.14 14.19 47.45
N ALA A 710 -11.61 12.96 47.62
CA ALA A 710 -11.37 12.38 48.93
C ALA A 710 -10.33 13.20 49.76
N LEU A 711 -9.22 13.62 49.15
CA LEU A 711 -8.23 14.50 49.75
C LEU A 711 -8.82 15.86 50.18
N LEU A 712 -9.60 16.49 49.29
CA LEU A 712 -10.27 17.75 49.57
C LEU A 712 -11.31 17.61 50.68
N ALA A 713 -12.04 16.47 50.73
CA ALA A 713 -13.00 16.16 51.76
C ALA A 713 -12.39 15.77 53.12
N GLY A 714 -11.10 15.35 53.12
CA GLY A 714 -10.44 14.82 54.33
C GLY A 714 -10.83 13.37 54.66
N ASN A 715 -11.24 12.61 53.67
CA ASN A 715 -11.59 11.21 53.79
C ASN A 715 -10.36 10.30 53.71
N LEU A 716 -10.52 9.04 54.13
CA LEU A 716 -9.50 7.99 53.88
C LEU A 716 -9.24 7.81 52.40
N ILE A 717 -8.06 7.32 52.04
CA ILE A 717 -7.68 7.03 50.68
C ILE A 717 -8.68 6.01 50.08
N PRO A 718 -9.45 6.38 49.06
CA PRO A 718 -10.54 5.50 48.53
C PRO A 718 -9.97 4.33 47.72
N LEU A 719 -8.76 4.49 47.12
CA LEU A 719 -8.08 3.48 46.32
C LEU A 719 -6.57 3.56 46.56
N THR A 720 -5.95 2.43 46.87
CA THR A 720 -4.50 2.29 47.01
C THR A 720 -3.84 2.30 45.60
N PRO A 721 -2.54 2.68 45.47
CA PRO A 721 -1.83 2.61 44.21
C PRO A 721 -1.91 1.22 43.52
N VAL A 722 -1.86 0.16 44.32
CA VAL A 722 -1.93 -1.24 43.85
C VAL A 722 -3.29 -1.58 43.28
N LEU A 723 -4.41 -1.12 43.89
CA LEU A 723 -5.76 -1.31 43.35
C LEU A 723 -5.97 -0.56 42.05
N ILE A 724 -5.40 0.64 41.92
CA ILE A 724 -5.44 1.45 40.70
C ILE A 724 -4.69 0.73 39.58
N LEU A 725 -3.49 0.24 39.82
CA LEU A 725 -2.70 -0.53 38.85
C LEU A 725 -3.45 -1.79 38.41
N TRP A 726 -4.03 -2.54 39.37
CA TRP A 726 -4.87 -3.70 39.03
C TRP A 726 -6.01 -3.28 38.09
N MET A 727 -6.74 -2.23 38.46
CA MET A 727 -7.88 -1.78 37.69
C MET A 727 -7.48 -1.35 36.29
N ASN A 728 -6.39 -0.57 36.12
CA ASN A 728 -5.89 -0.17 34.81
C ASN A 728 -5.48 -1.38 33.98
N MET A 729 -4.77 -2.35 34.57
CA MET A 729 -4.40 -3.57 33.86
C MET A 729 -5.62 -4.43 33.51
N ALA A 730 -6.53 -4.66 34.45
CA ALA A 730 -7.69 -5.52 34.25
C ALA A 730 -8.75 -4.91 33.31
N THR A 731 -8.99 -3.59 33.39
CA THR A 731 -10.03 -2.94 32.58
C THR A 731 -9.50 -2.30 31.32
N SER A 732 -8.47 -1.46 31.40
CA SER A 732 -7.95 -0.75 30.24
C SER A 732 -7.37 -1.69 29.19
N ALA A 733 -6.60 -2.73 29.62
CA ALA A 733 -6.08 -3.70 28.69
C ALA A 733 -7.17 -4.61 28.10
N THR A 734 -8.11 -5.12 28.92
CA THR A 734 -9.13 -6.07 28.44
C THR A 734 -10.24 -5.38 27.65
N LEU A 735 -10.86 -4.33 28.20
CA LEU A 735 -12.03 -3.69 27.59
C LEU A 735 -11.66 -2.92 26.30
N SER A 736 -10.47 -2.32 26.26
CA SER A 736 -9.98 -1.66 25.05
C SER A 736 -9.79 -2.63 23.87
N PHE A 737 -9.42 -3.89 24.17
CA PHE A 737 -9.39 -4.95 23.16
C PHE A 737 -10.75 -5.18 22.50
N GLY A 738 -11.83 -5.11 23.26
CA GLY A 738 -13.18 -5.23 22.70
C GLY A 738 -13.47 -4.16 21.64
N LEU A 739 -12.99 -2.93 21.84
CA LEU A 739 -13.15 -1.82 20.91
C LEU A 739 -12.21 -1.94 19.69
N ALA A 740 -11.06 -2.58 19.85
CA ALA A 740 -10.11 -2.79 18.75
C ALA A 740 -10.69 -3.65 17.61
N PHE A 741 -11.58 -4.59 17.92
CA PHE A 741 -12.22 -5.49 16.96
C PHE A 741 -13.55 -4.97 16.41
N GLU A 742 -13.92 -3.72 16.71
CA GLU A 742 -15.19 -3.18 16.24
C GLU A 742 -15.21 -3.02 14.72
N ALA A 743 -16.33 -3.39 14.11
CA ALA A 743 -16.51 -3.27 12.66
C ALA A 743 -16.59 -1.80 12.24
N GLY A 744 -16.17 -1.51 10.99
CA GLY A 744 -16.29 -0.17 10.42
C GLY A 744 -17.76 0.27 10.29
N GLU A 745 -18.01 1.55 10.47
CA GLU A 745 -19.34 2.12 10.28
C GLU A 745 -19.74 2.08 8.80
N LYS A 746 -21.03 1.88 8.50
CA LYS A 746 -21.53 1.74 7.12
C LYS A 746 -21.29 2.97 6.23
N ASN A 747 -21.14 4.14 6.83
CA ASN A 747 -20.91 5.42 6.15
C ASN A 747 -19.44 5.82 6.06
N ILE A 748 -18.50 4.92 6.36
CA ILE A 748 -17.06 5.24 6.49
C ILE A 748 -16.45 5.81 5.21
N MET A 749 -16.93 5.36 4.03
CA MET A 749 -16.53 5.86 2.71
C MET A 749 -17.47 6.93 2.14
N ARG A 750 -18.36 7.50 2.97
CA ARG A 750 -19.22 8.64 2.62
C ARG A 750 -18.89 9.90 3.42
N ARG A 751 -17.90 9.81 4.29
CA ARG A 751 -17.39 10.94 5.07
C ARG A 751 -16.17 11.53 4.37
N PRO A 752 -15.99 12.88 4.38
CA PRO A 752 -14.76 13.48 3.87
C PRO A 752 -13.55 13.01 4.69
N PRO A 753 -12.33 13.10 4.12
CA PRO A 753 -11.11 12.84 4.87
C PRO A 753 -11.04 13.77 6.10
N ARG A 754 -10.47 13.25 7.17
CA ARG A 754 -10.22 14.08 8.36
C ARG A 754 -9.09 15.08 8.09
N ASP A 755 -9.18 16.26 8.66
CA ASP A 755 -8.04 17.19 8.68
C ASP A 755 -6.93 16.59 9.56
N PRO A 756 -5.71 16.34 9.05
CA PRO A 756 -4.59 15.81 9.83
C PRO A 756 -4.19 16.68 11.02
N LYS A 757 -4.57 17.98 11.00
CA LYS A 757 -4.28 18.93 12.07
C LYS A 757 -5.25 18.89 13.23
N LEU A 758 -6.44 18.33 13.02
CA LEU A 758 -7.39 18.18 14.11
C LEU A 758 -6.80 17.24 15.16
N HIS A 759 -6.71 17.75 16.40
CA HIS A 759 -6.27 16.96 17.53
C HIS A 759 -7.23 15.79 17.75
N VAL A 760 -6.70 14.62 18.09
CA VAL A 760 -7.51 13.46 18.52
C VAL A 760 -8.41 13.83 19.70
N MET A 761 -7.90 14.71 20.58
CA MET A 761 -8.66 15.34 21.66
C MET A 761 -9.25 16.68 21.19
N ASP A 762 -10.33 16.59 20.40
CA ASP A 762 -11.14 17.75 20.01
C ASP A 762 -12.00 18.27 21.18
N GLY A 763 -12.68 19.39 21.00
CA GLY A 763 -13.51 19.99 22.07
C GLY A 763 -14.60 19.06 22.59
N PHE A 764 -15.18 18.22 21.72
CA PHE A 764 -16.12 17.19 22.10
C PHE A 764 -15.46 16.07 22.93
N ALA A 765 -14.27 15.63 22.54
CA ALA A 765 -13.52 14.63 23.30
C ALA A 765 -13.20 15.12 24.72
N ILE A 766 -12.74 16.35 24.86
CA ILE A 766 -12.47 16.98 26.17
C ILE A 766 -13.75 17.04 27.01
N TRP A 767 -14.85 17.50 26.42
CA TRP A 767 -16.15 17.51 27.10
C TRP A 767 -16.55 16.12 27.59
N ARG A 768 -16.46 15.10 26.72
CA ARG A 768 -16.82 13.72 27.06
C ARG A 768 -15.92 13.17 28.18
N VAL A 769 -14.63 13.47 28.16
CA VAL A 769 -13.67 13.07 29.21
C VAL A 769 -14.09 13.67 30.55
N ILE A 770 -14.37 14.97 30.60
CA ILE A 770 -14.76 15.66 31.84
C ILE A 770 -16.14 15.15 32.30
N PHE A 771 -17.12 15.08 31.43
CA PHE A 771 -18.48 14.69 31.76
C PHE A 771 -18.56 13.25 32.35
N VAL A 772 -17.99 12.29 31.61
CA VAL A 772 -18.05 10.88 32.05
C VAL A 772 -17.13 10.64 33.25
N GLY A 773 -15.90 11.20 33.20
CA GLY A 773 -14.97 11.08 34.34
C GLY A 773 -15.52 11.63 35.63
N SER A 774 -16.16 12.82 35.60
CA SER A 774 -16.80 13.41 36.78
C SER A 774 -18.00 12.59 37.22
N MET A 775 -18.83 12.09 36.30
CA MET A 775 -20.00 11.27 36.63
C MET A 775 -19.59 9.99 37.36
N ILE A 776 -18.54 9.30 36.87
CA ILE A 776 -18.02 8.08 37.50
C ILE A 776 -17.46 8.41 38.92
N ALA A 777 -16.60 9.46 39.00
CA ALA A 777 -16.00 9.86 40.28
C ALA A 777 -17.03 10.26 41.34
N VAL A 778 -18.02 11.08 40.96
CA VAL A 778 -19.10 11.51 41.89
C VAL A 778 -19.96 10.33 42.36
N SER A 779 -20.32 9.39 41.47
CA SER A 779 -21.08 8.22 41.85
C SER A 779 -20.32 7.33 42.85
N ALA A 780 -19.02 7.14 42.64
CA ALA A 780 -18.17 6.40 43.58
C ALA A 780 -18.05 7.14 44.93
N PHE A 781 -17.83 8.46 44.89
CA PHE A 781 -17.75 9.27 46.10
C PHE A 781 -19.06 9.28 46.93
N VAL A 782 -20.21 9.41 46.28
CA VAL A 782 -21.52 9.33 46.93
C VAL A 782 -21.72 7.98 47.59
N LEU A 783 -21.30 6.89 46.93
CA LEU A 783 -21.38 5.55 47.49
C LEU A 783 -20.43 5.38 48.67
N GLU A 784 -19.23 5.91 48.64
CA GLU A 784 -18.28 5.97 49.74
C GLU A 784 -18.91 6.68 50.95
N ALA A 785 -19.40 7.91 50.75
CA ALA A 785 -20.07 8.71 51.79
C ALA A 785 -21.30 8.00 52.38
N TRP A 786 -21.97 7.15 51.62
CA TRP A 786 -23.08 6.33 52.12
C TRP A 786 -22.61 5.12 52.92
N LEU A 787 -21.44 4.53 52.61
CA LEU A 787 -20.90 3.34 53.32
C LEU A 787 -20.17 3.70 54.60
N GLN A 788 -19.40 4.78 54.65
CA GLN A 788 -18.60 5.18 55.84
C GLN A 788 -19.34 5.22 57.15
N PRO A 789 -20.56 5.85 57.25
CA PRO A 789 -21.29 5.92 58.53
C PRO A 789 -21.85 4.55 59.01
N ARG A 790 -21.78 3.52 58.18
CA ARG A 790 -22.33 2.17 58.43
C ARG A 790 -21.36 1.23 59.11
N GLY A 791 -20.10 1.68 59.37
CA GLY A 791 -19.11 0.94 60.13
C GLY A 791 -18.48 -0.24 59.39
N TYR A 792 -18.47 -0.22 58.04
CA TYR A 792 -17.77 -1.20 57.22
C TYR A 792 -16.26 -0.98 57.31
N SER A 793 -15.49 -2.08 57.15
CA SER A 793 -14.03 -2.01 57.07
C SER A 793 -13.54 -1.14 55.89
N PRO A 794 -12.40 -0.47 55.99
CA PRO A 794 -11.80 0.25 54.88
C PRO A 794 -11.59 -0.63 53.66
N GLU A 795 -11.21 -1.89 53.87
CA GLU A 795 -11.01 -2.91 52.83
C GLU A 795 -12.31 -3.23 52.10
N PHE A 796 -13.42 -3.36 52.83
CA PHE A 796 -14.73 -3.57 52.25
C PHE A 796 -15.17 -2.37 51.40
N ILE A 797 -15.00 -1.14 51.90
CA ILE A 797 -15.38 0.08 51.20
C ILE A 797 -14.58 0.18 49.92
N ARG A 798 -13.23 -0.01 49.94
CA ARG A 798 -12.36 -0.02 48.79
C ARG A 798 -12.76 -1.05 47.73
N THR A 799 -13.18 -2.25 48.20
CA THR A 799 -13.63 -3.32 47.30
C THR A 799 -14.95 -2.95 46.61
N VAL A 800 -15.89 -2.32 47.31
CA VAL A 800 -17.13 -1.83 46.70
C VAL A 800 -16.87 -0.71 45.69
N LEU A 801 -15.94 0.22 45.99
CA LEU A 801 -15.54 1.29 45.08
C LEU A 801 -14.84 0.74 43.82
N LEU A 802 -13.91 -0.20 44.02
CA LEU A 802 -13.27 -0.92 42.90
C LEU A 802 -14.31 -1.54 41.97
N GLN A 803 -15.26 -2.31 42.54
CA GLN A 803 -16.34 -2.96 41.76
C GLN A 803 -17.25 -1.95 41.05
N THR A 804 -17.55 -0.81 41.71
CA THR A 804 -18.35 0.27 41.10
C THR A 804 -17.66 0.86 39.89
N LEU A 805 -16.35 1.20 40.00
CA LEU A 805 -15.57 1.76 38.93
C LEU A 805 -15.43 0.78 37.77
N VAL A 806 -15.16 -0.49 38.05
CA VAL A 806 -15.02 -1.52 37.00
C VAL A 806 -16.34 -1.74 36.26
N THR A 807 -17.45 -1.79 36.97
CA THR A 807 -18.79 -1.96 36.36
C THR A 807 -19.17 -0.73 35.53
N ALA A 808 -18.89 0.49 36.02
CA ALA A 808 -19.12 1.72 35.30
C ALA A 808 -18.29 1.77 34.00
N GLN A 809 -17.01 1.36 34.06
CA GLN A 809 -16.13 1.28 32.90
C GLN A 809 -16.63 0.24 31.88
N TRP A 810 -17.12 -0.92 32.33
CA TRP A 810 -17.68 -1.93 31.43
C TRP A 810 -18.91 -1.40 30.69
N PHE A 811 -19.84 -0.74 31.35
CA PHE A 811 -20.97 -0.10 30.69
C PHE A 811 -20.56 1.05 29.77
N TYR A 812 -19.58 1.85 30.17
CA TYR A 812 -19.08 2.94 29.35
C TYR A 812 -18.36 2.44 28.09
N MET A 813 -17.66 1.29 28.14
CA MET A 813 -17.12 0.64 26.96
C MET A 813 -18.22 0.33 25.95
N LEU A 814 -19.39 -0.14 26.40
CA LEU A 814 -20.54 -0.37 25.53
C LEU A 814 -21.02 0.93 24.86
N ASN A 815 -21.03 2.07 25.59
CA ASN A 815 -21.34 3.38 24.98
C ASN A 815 -20.34 3.81 23.91
N CYS A 816 -19.05 3.51 24.07
CA CYS A 816 -18.00 3.90 23.14
C CYS A 816 -18.06 3.15 21.79
N ARG A 817 -18.75 2.01 21.70
CA ARG A 817 -18.85 1.20 20.48
C ARG A 817 -19.43 1.96 19.29
N VAL A 818 -20.49 2.68 19.51
CA VAL A 818 -21.24 3.36 18.46
C VAL A 818 -21.25 4.85 18.75
N ALA A 819 -20.75 5.63 17.81
CA ALA A 819 -20.73 7.08 17.96
C ALA A 819 -22.13 7.67 17.85
N ASP A 820 -22.89 7.26 16.83
CA ASP A 820 -24.25 7.70 16.56
C ASP A 820 -25.21 6.51 16.68
N GLY A 821 -26.22 6.64 17.56
CA GLY A 821 -27.22 5.62 17.76
C GLY A 821 -27.08 4.84 19.07
N PHE A 822 -28.04 3.97 19.34
CA PHE A 822 -28.14 3.21 20.58
C PHE A 822 -27.10 2.06 20.58
N SER A 823 -26.31 2.00 21.65
CA SER A 823 -25.16 1.06 21.74
C SER A 823 -25.58 -0.41 21.83
N LEU A 824 -26.76 -0.72 22.44
CA LEU A 824 -27.31 -2.09 22.53
C LEU A 824 -28.03 -2.47 21.21
N SER A 825 -27.42 -2.22 20.08
CA SER A 825 -27.92 -2.59 18.75
C SER A 825 -27.58 -4.06 18.41
N LYS A 826 -28.22 -4.60 17.34
CA LYS A 826 -27.94 -5.97 16.83
C LYS A 826 -26.44 -6.23 16.55
N GLY A 827 -25.65 -5.20 16.25
CA GLY A 827 -24.21 -5.30 16.07
C GLY A 827 -23.42 -5.71 17.33
N LEU A 828 -24.00 -5.59 18.54
CA LEU A 828 -23.37 -6.05 19.78
C LEU A 828 -23.11 -7.56 19.77
N LEU A 829 -24.03 -8.34 19.25
CA LEU A 829 -23.90 -9.80 19.17
C LEU A 829 -22.88 -10.24 18.12
N ALA A 830 -22.60 -9.40 17.12
CA ALA A 830 -21.65 -9.69 16.05
C ALA A 830 -20.17 -9.58 16.51
N ASN A 831 -19.88 -8.71 17.49
CA ASN A 831 -18.52 -8.57 18.03
C ASN A 831 -18.26 -9.58 19.14
N ARG A 832 -17.77 -10.77 18.77
CA ARG A 832 -17.38 -11.82 19.72
C ARG A 832 -16.29 -11.37 20.70
N GLY A 833 -15.42 -10.46 20.29
CA GLY A 833 -14.34 -9.92 21.11
C GLY A 833 -14.85 -9.27 22.39
N ILE A 834 -15.93 -8.50 22.33
CA ILE A 834 -16.53 -7.85 23.51
C ILE A 834 -16.99 -8.86 24.56
N TRP A 835 -17.61 -9.94 24.13
CA TRP A 835 -18.09 -10.97 25.04
C TRP A 835 -16.96 -11.76 25.70
N ILE A 836 -15.90 -12.04 24.94
CA ILE A 836 -14.69 -12.71 25.45
C ILE A 836 -14.03 -11.82 26.51
N VAL A 837 -13.78 -10.54 26.20
CA VAL A 837 -13.14 -9.63 27.16
C VAL A 837 -14.00 -9.35 28.38
N SER A 838 -15.31 -9.29 28.21
CA SER A 838 -16.27 -9.17 29.35
C SER A 838 -16.22 -10.41 30.26
N GLY A 839 -16.14 -11.60 29.69
CA GLY A 839 -15.97 -12.85 30.43
C GLY A 839 -14.66 -12.91 31.20
N VAL A 840 -13.53 -12.52 30.51
CA VAL A 840 -12.23 -12.43 31.17
C VAL A 840 -12.25 -11.42 32.32
N LEU A 841 -12.80 -10.23 32.10
CA LEU A 841 -12.95 -9.22 33.16
C LEU A 841 -13.74 -9.73 34.35
N LEU A 842 -14.86 -10.44 34.13
CA LEU A 842 -15.66 -11.02 35.18
C LEU A 842 -14.87 -12.03 36.02
N VAL A 843 -14.08 -12.91 35.37
CA VAL A 843 -13.20 -13.87 36.05
C VAL A 843 -12.17 -13.13 36.91
N LEU A 844 -11.51 -12.10 36.33
CA LEU A 844 -10.52 -11.29 37.06
C LEU A 844 -11.14 -10.60 38.28
N GLN A 845 -12.36 -10.08 38.17
CA GLN A 845 -13.09 -9.47 39.29
C GLN A 845 -13.48 -10.49 40.36
N LEU A 846 -13.92 -11.68 39.99
CA LEU A 846 -14.18 -12.75 40.93
C LEU A 846 -12.91 -13.17 41.68
N LEU A 847 -11.79 -13.24 41.01
CA LEU A 847 -10.49 -13.57 41.61
C LEU A 847 -10.08 -12.54 42.68
N ILE A 848 -10.08 -11.22 42.32
CA ILE A 848 -9.63 -10.18 43.26
C ILE A 848 -10.55 -10.04 44.47
N ILE A 849 -11.87 -10.31 44.31
CA ILE A 849 -12.87 -10.16 45.39
C ILE A 849 -12.94 -11.39 46.29
N TYR A 850 -12.74 -12.62 45.76
CA TYR A 850 -13.01 -13.84 46.51
C TYR A 850 -11.80 -14.75 46.73
N ALA A 851 -10.71 -14.60 45.99
CA ALA A 851 -9.53 -15.45 46.20
C ALA A 851 -8.69 -14.94 47.38
N PRO A 852 -8.42 -15.76 48.43
CA PRO A 852 -7.76 -15.32 49.67
C PRO A 852 -6.36 -14.74 49.41
N PHE A 853 -5.63 -15.30 48.46
CA PHE A 853 -4.30 -14.79 48.05
C PHE A 853 -4.40 -13.37 47.47
N MET A 854 -5.38 -13.15 46.60
CA MET A 854 -5.61 -11.82 45.98
C MET A 854 -6.10 -10.82 47.03
N GLN A 855 -7.00 -11.22 47.94
CA GLN A 855 -7.47 -10.36 49.02
C GLN A 855 -6.30 -9.89 49.90
N MET A 856 -5.38 -10.79 50.26
CA MET A 856 -4.19 -10.45 51.01
C MET A 856 -3.26 -9.49 50.29
N LEU A 857 -3.06 -9.67 48.97
CA LEU A 857 -2.16 -8.86 48.15
C LEU A 857 -2.73 -7.46 47.88
N PHE A 858 -4.02 -7.37 47.62
CA PHE A 858 -4.68 -6.13 47.17
C PHE A 858 -5.47 -5.41 48.26
N GLY A 859 -5.57 -5.98 49.48
CA GLY A 859 -6.35 -5.41 50.59
C GLY A 859 -7.86 -5.33 50.24
N THR A 860 -8.39 -6.41 49.68
CA THR A 860 -9.81 -6.51 49.31
C THR A 860 -10.56 -7.43 50.26
N GLU A 861 -11.89 -7.34 50.27
CA GLU A 861 -12.76 -8.13 51.10
C GLU A 861 -13.94 -8.69 50.28
N ALA A 862 -14.44 -9.89 50.64
CA ALA A 862 -15.50 -10.55 49.91
C ALA A 862 -16.81 -9.74 49.94
N LEU A 863 -17.39 -9.51 48.75
CA LEU A 863 -18.64 -8.73 48.64
C LEU A 863 -19.89 -9.62 48.66
N PRO A 864 -20.90 -9.35 49.53
CA PRO A 864 -22.23 -9.92 49.40
C PRO A 864 -22.87 -9.57 48.05
N PHE A 865 -23.68 -10.49 47.48
CA PHE A 865 -24.35 -10.35 46.20
C PHE A 865 -25.14 -9.04 46.03
N ARG A 866 -25.73 -8.52 47.11
CA ARG A 866 -26.43 -7.23 47.09
C ARG A 866 -25.59 -6.06 46.56
N TYR A 867 -24.25 -6.05 46.83
CA TYR A 867 -23.37 -4.99 46.35
C TYR A 867 -23.04 -5.15 44.89
N TRP A 868 -23.01 -6.37 44.37
CA TRP A 868 -22.94 -6.60 42.93
C TRP A 868 -24.14 -5.99 42.17
N VAL A 869 -25.33 -6.16 42.75
CA VAL A 869 -26.55 -5.58 42.18
C VAL A 869 -26.52 -4.05 42.26
N ILE A 870 -26.10 -3.46 43.39
CA ILE A 870 -26.00 -2.00 43.56
C ILE A 870 -25.03 -1.41 42.54
N THR A 871 -23.81 -1.96 42.40
CA THR A 871 -22.81 -1.47 41.48
C THR A 871 -23.24 -1.64 40.02
N PHE A 872 -23.96 -2.74 39.71
CA PHE A 872 -24.56 -2.95 38.39
C PHE A 872 -25.64 -1.90 38.06
N ILE A 873 -26.53 -1.59 39.00
CA ILE A 873 -27.56 -0.55 38.81
C ILE A 873 -26.90 0.82 38.58
N ILE A 874 -25.87 1.18 39.37
CA ILE A 874 -25.13 2.43 39.19
C ILE A 874 -24.53 2.50 37.77
N GLY A 875 -23.82 1.46 37.35
CA GLY A 875 -23.24 1.40 36.03
C GLY A 875 -24.26 1.48 34.90
N PHE A 876 -25.39 0.80 35.05
CA PHE A 876 -26.49 0.84 34.08
C PHE A 876 -27.16 2.22 33.97
N VAL A 877 -27.38 2.91 35.11
CA VAL A 877 -27.91 4.29 35.12
C VAL A 877 -26.94 5.22 34.38
N MET A 878 -25.63 5.09 34.64
CA MET A 878 -24.60 5.86 33.93
C MET A 878 -24.60 5.59 32.41
N PHE A 879 -24.77 4.31 32.04
CA PHE A 879 -24.92 3.93 30.64
C PHE A 879 -26.08 4.67 29.97
N LEU A 880 -27.26 4.71 30.64
CA LEU A 880 -28.44 5.41 30.11
C LEU A 880 -28.22 6.92 29.99
N ILE A 881 -27.55 7.56 30.97
CA ILE A 881 -27.21 8.99 30.92
C ILE A 881 -26.35 9.30 29.71
N VAL A 882 -25.33 8.49 29.43
CA VAL A 882 -24.46 8.66 28.26
C VAL A 882 -25.23 8.40 26.96
N GLU A 883 -26.16 7.41 26.94
CA GLU A 883 -27.01 7.19 25.76
C GLU A 883 -27.92 8.38 25.44
N ILE A 884 -28.43 9.06 26.47
CA ILE A 884 -29.24 10.28 26.33
C ILE A 884 -28.40 11.47 25.90
N GLU A 885 -27.13 11.56 26.35
CA GLU A 885 -26.22 12.64 25.96
C GLU A 885 -25.83 12.57 24.47
N LYS A 886 -25.73 11.38 23.90
CA LYS A 886 -25.31 11.20 22.46
C LYS A 886 -26.14 12.01 21.46
N PRO A 887 -27.48 11.96 21.45
CA PRO A 887 -28.27 12.76 20.52
C PRO A 887 -28.20 14.26 20.80
N LEU A 888 -28.00 14.69 22.06
CA LEU A 888 -27.89 16.09 22.44
C LEU A 888 -26.57 16.71 21.91
N THR A 889 -25.49 15.95 21.91
CA THR A 889 -24.16 16.41 21.46
C THR A 889 -23.88 16.13 20.00
N ARG A 890 -24.80 15.54 19.23
CA ARG A 890 -24.62 15.15 17.84
C ARG A 890 -24.16 16.30 16.94
N LYS A 891 -24.78 17.49 17.08
CA LYS A 891 -24.39 18.68 16.31
C LYS A 891 -22.94 19.12 16.58
N TRP A 892 -22.46 18.91 17.80
CA TRP A 892 -21.10 19.28 18.22
C TRP A 892 -20.04 18.30 17.68
N ARG A 893 -20.43 17.06 17.40
CA ARG A 893 -19.57 16.03 16.83
C ARG A 893 -19.39 16.16 15.31
N THR A 894 -20.38 16.75 14.65
CA THR A 894 -20.39 16.90 13.19
C THR A 894 -19.84 18.27 12.73
N ALA A 895 -19.70 19.20 13.64
CA ALA A 895 -19.02 20.48 13.44
C ALA A 895 -17.51 20.37 13.71
#